data_838b5a626d6f05544fa1d9d06b1c28d6
#
_entry.id   838b5a626d6f05544fa1d9d06b1c28d6
#
_cell.length_a   1.000
_cell.length_b   1.000
_cell.length_c   1.000
_cell.angle_alpha   90.00
_cell.angle_beta   90.00
_cell.angle_gamma   90.00
#
_symmetry.space_group_name_H-M   'P 1'
#
loop_
_entity.id
_entity.type
_entity.pdbx_description
1 polymer ?
#
loop_
_entity_poly.entity_id
_entity_poly.type
_entity_poly.pdbx_seq_one_letter_code
_entity_poly.pdbx_strand_id
1 'polypeptide(L)'
;MPIHASLATGAVHHRLTEKGLRCDSNILVETATARDPHHFAVLIGFGASAVYPFLAYEVLGDLIRTGEVLGDLYEVFKNYRKGITKGLLKILSKMGISTITSYRGAQLFEAIGLSEEVCELSFRGVPSRIKGARFVDIEAEQKALAAEAWSPRKPIQQGGLLKFVHGGEYHAYNPDVVSTLQAAVQQGDYSKFKEYTALVDNRPVSMIRDMFKVKTLDTPLDISEIEPLESVLKRFDSAGISLGALSPEAHEALAEAMNRLGARSNSGEGGEDPARYGTIKSSKIKQVATGRFGVTPEYLVNAEVLQIKVAQGAKPGEGGQLPGGKVNGLIAKLRYAVPGVTLISPPPHHDIYSIEDLSQLIFDLKQVNPKALVSVKLVAEAGVGTIAAGVAKAYADLITISGYDGGTGASPLTSIKYAGAPWELGLAETHQTLRGNDLRGKVRVQTDGGLKTGLDVIKAAILGAESFGFGTAPMIALGCKYLRICHLNNCATGVATQNEKLRKDHYIGTVDMVINFFTYVAEETREWLAKLGVRSLEELIGRTDLLDILEGQTAKQQHLDLTPLLGSDHIPADKPQFCQVERNPPFDKGLLAEKMVDMATSAINDMSGADFALDICNCDRSIGARISGEIARKHGNQGMANAPITFRFKGTAGQSFGVWNAGGLNMYLEGDANDYVGKGMTGGKLVIVPPKGSVYKTQDSAIIGNTCLYGATGGKLFAAGTAGERFAVRNSGAHTVVEGTGDHCCEYMTGGFVCVLGKTGYNFGSGMTGGFAYVLDQDNTFVDRVNHELVEIQRISGEAMEAYRSHLQRVLDEYVAQTDSEWGRNLAENLDDYLRRFWLVKPKAANLKSLLSSTRANPQ
;
A
#
# COMPACT_ATOMS: atom_id res chain seq x y z
N MET A 1 -39.03 -6.54 20.43
CA MET A 1 -37.79 -5.92 19.92
C MET A 1 -37.44 -6.57 18.60
N PRO A 2 -37.00 -5.84 17.59
CA PRO A 2 -36.60 -6.45 16.33
C PRO A 2 -35.25 -7.18 16.51
N ILE A 3 -35.07 -8.28 15.79
CA ILE A 3 -33.78 -8.98 15.66
C ILE A 3 -32.82 -8.07 14.89
N HIS A 4 -31.52 -8.16 15.18
CA HIS A 4 -30.52 -7.45 14.42
C HIS A 4 -30.60 -7.84 12.92
N ALA A 5 -30.69 -6.86 12.04
CA ALA A 5 -31.00 -7.09 10.61
C ALA A 5 -30.02 -8.05 9.91
N SER A 6 -28.70 -7.99 10.25
CA SER A 6 -27.71 -8.88 9.64
C SER A 6 -27.91 -10.35 10.04
N LEU A 7 -28.25 -10.62 11.30
CA LEU A 7 -28.56 -11.97 11.77
C LEU A 7 -29.77 -12.55 11.06
N ALA A 8 -30.86 -11.78 10.99
CA ALA A 8 -32.09 -12.22 10.33
C ALA A 8 -31.86 -12.46 8.83
N THR A 9 -31.14 -11.54 8.15
CA THR A 9 -30.88 -11.65 6.72
C THR A 9 -30.07 -12.89 6.39
N GLY A 10 -28.96 -13.14 7.13
CA GLY A 10 -28.14 -14.32 6.92
C GLY A 10 -28.88 -15.63 7.22
N ALA A 11 -29.58 -15.70 8.34
CA ALA A 11 -30.36 -16.90 8.70
C ALA A 11 -31.44 -17.23 7.65
N VAL A 12 -32.18 -16.23 7.16
CA VAL A 12 -33.21 -16.42 6.10
C VAL A 12 -32.55 -16.84 4.79
N HIS A 13 -31.42 -16.19 4.42
CA HIS A 13 -30.65 -16.54 3.22
C HIS A 13 -30.22 -18.01 3.23
N HIS A 14 -29.58 -18.45 4.33
CA HIS A 14 -29.14 -19.84 4.47
C HIS A 14 -30.30 -20.82 4.46
N ARG A 15 -31.39 -20.49 5.16
CA ARG A 15 -32.58 -21.35 5.18
C ARG A 15 -33.24 -21.51 3.81
N LEU A 16 -33.35 -20.44 3.03
CA LEU A 16 -33.87 -20.49 1.67
C LEU A 16 -32.94 -21.32 0.76
N THR A 17 -31.62 -21.18 0.95
CA THR A 17 -30.62 -21.96 0.22
C THR A 17 -30.76 -23.47 0.50
N GLU A 18 -30.84 -23.85 1.78
CA GLU A 18 -31.04 -25.25 2.21
C GLU A 18 -32.32 -25.88 1.62
N LYS A 19 -33.37 -25.06 1.47
CA LYS A 19 -34.65 -25.51 0.91
C LYS A 19 -34.75 -25.45 -0.62
N GLY A 20 -33.70 -25.01 -1.30
CA GLY A 20 -33.69 -24.81 -2.74
C GLY A 20 -34.56 -23.66 -3.24
N LEU A 21 -35.03 -22.78 -2.35
CA LEU A 21 -35.93 -21.69 -2.64
C LEU A 21 -35.25 -20.32 -2.86
N ARG A 22 -33.91 -20.25 -2.69
CA ARG A 22 -33.22 -18.97 -2.72
C ARG A 22 -33.28 -18.28 -4.09
N CYS A 23 -33.22 -19.04 -5.16
CA CYS A 23 -33.26 -18.50 -6.52
C CYS A 23 -34.65 -18.00 -6.91
N ASP A 24 -35.69 -18.57 -6.28
CA ASP A 24 -37.09 -18.21 -6.54
C ASP A 24 -37.60 -17.05 -5.67
N SER A 25 -36.76 -16.54 -4.75
CA SER A 25 -37.18 -15.58 -3.74
C SER A 25 -36.23 -14.40 -3.66
N ASN A 26 -36.79 -13.21 -3.45
CA ASN A 26 -36.05 -12.03 -3.06
C ASN A 26 -36.13 -11.81 -1.55
N ILE A 27 -35.05 -11.28 -0.95
CA ILE A 27 -35.02 -10.87 0.44
C ILE A 27 -35.06 -9.34 0.51
N LEU A 28 -36.19 -8.80 0.99
CA LEU A 28 -36.34 -7.38 1.25
C LEU A 28 -36.11 -7.13 2.75
N VAL A 29 -35.17 -6.26 3.09
CA VAL A 29 -34.83 -5.94 4.48
C VAL A 29 -35.34 -4.57 4.83
N GLU A 30 -36.34 -4.49 5.71
CA GLU A 30 -36.83 -3.26 6.33
C GLU A 30 -36.19 -3.14 7.71
N THR A 31 -35.43 -2.05 7.96
CA THR A 31 -34.64 -1.93 9.18
C THR A 31 -34.40 -0.50 9.63
N ALA A 32 -34.36 -0.31 10.96
CA ALA A 32 -33.94 0.92 11.60
C ALA A 32 -32.40 1.07 11.67
N THR A 33 -31.62 0.01 11.48
CA THR A 33 -30.19 0.01 11.80
C THR A 33 -29.27 0.32 10.62
N ALA A 34 -29.77 0.25 9.38
CA ALA A 34 -28.98 0.60 8.19
C ALA A 34 -28.89 2.12 8.02
N ARG A 35 -27.67 2.69 8.09
CA ARG A 35 -27.44 4.14 8.07
C ARG A 35 -26.35 4.56 7.09
N ASP A 36 -25.30 3.80 6.98
CA ASP A 36 -24.11 4.10 6.17
C ASP A 36 -23.84 2.99 5.13
N PRO A 37 -22.99 3.24 4.12
CA PRO A 37 -22.74 2.27 3.04
C PRO A 37 -22.29 0.89 3.52
N HIS A 38 -21.57 0.80 4.65
CA HIS A 38 -21.11 -0.49 5.17
C HIS A 38 -22.28 -1.35 5.65
N HIS A 39 -23.25 -0.77 6.32
CA HIS A 39 -24.45 -1.50 6.76
C HIS A 39 -25.22 -2.09 5.57
N PHE A 40 -25.33 -1.32 4.47
CA PHE A 40 -25.95 -1.84 3.23
C PHE A 40 -25.10 -2.94 2.61
N ALA A 41 -23.77 -2.76 2.58
CA ALA A 41 -22.86 -3.77 2.05
C ALA A 41 -22.98 -5.09 2.82
N VAL A 42 -23.02 -5.06 4.15
CA VAL A 42 -23.21 -6.25 4.99
C VAL A 42 -24.52 -6.96 4.65
N LEU A 43 -25.66 -6.23 4.63
CA LEU A 43 -26.95 -6.84 4.33
C LEU A 43 -27.01 -7.46 2.94
N ILE A 44 -26.48 -6.77 1.92
CA ILE A 44 -26.41 -7.29 0.55
C ILE A 44 -25.47 -8.50 0.48
N GLY A 45 -24.29 -8.40 1.12
CA GLY A 45 -23.32 -9.49 1.18
C GLY A 45 -23.84 -10.76 1.85
N PHE A 46 -24.80 -10.63 2.77
CA PHE A 46 -25.53 -11.75 3.38
C PHE A 46 -26.85 -12.08 2.69
N GLY A 47 -27.12 -11.53 1.50
CA GLY A 47 -28.19 -12.00 0.62
C GLY A 47 -29.36 -11.08 0.42
N ALA A 48 -29.40 -9.86 1.00
CA ALA A 48 -30.48 -8.91 0.75
C ALA A 48 -30.54 -8.52 -0.73
N SER A 49 -31.74 -8.54 -1.32
CA SER A 49 -32.01 -8.04 -2.67
C SER A 49 -32.32 -6.54 -2.66
N ALA A 50 -32.98 -6.05 -1.60
CA ALA A 50 -33.25 -4.64 -1.37
C ALA A 50 -33.22 -4.33 0.13
N VAL A 51 -32.92 -3.07 0.47
CA VAL A 51 -32.89 -2.57 1.85
C VAL A 51 -33.69 -1.29 1.96
N TYR A 52 -34.65 -1.25 2.89
CA TYR A 52 -35.41 -0.06 3.24
C TYR A 52 -35.04 0.46 4.62
N PRO A 53 -34.21 1.53 4.70
CA PRO A 53 -33.72 2.09 5.95
C PRO A 53 -34.69 3.12 6.52
N PHE A 54 -35.85 2.69 7.00
CA PHE A 54 -36.97 3.60 7.33
C PHE A 54 -36.57 4.66 8.36
N LEU A 55 -35.85 4.28 9.42
CA LEU A 55 -35.44 5.25 10.46
C LEU A 55 -34.43 6.29 9.93
N ALA A 56 -33.57 5.96 8.98
CA ALA A 56 -32.69 6.94 8.36
C ALA A 56 -33.48 8.03 7.62
N TYR A 57 -34.55 7.65 6.92
CA TYR A 57 -35.45 8.61 6.26
C TYR A 57 -36.23 9.46 7.27
N GLU A 58 -36.75 8.85 8.35
CA GLU A 58 -37.44 9.60 9.41
C GLU A 58 -36.52 10.63 10.06
N VAL A 59 -35.29 10.23 10.40
CA VAL A 59 -34.28 11.15 10.96
C VAL A 59 -33.96 12.30 10.00
N LEU A 60 -33.78 12.01 8.70
CA LEU A 60 -33.54 13.05 7.70
C LEU A 60 -34.74 14.03 7.60
N GLY A 61 -35.98 13.52 7.65
CA GLY A 61 -37.17 14.34 7.72
C GLY A 61 -37.23 15.23 8.95
N ASP A 62 -36.81 14.70 10.10
CA ASP A 62 -36.74 15.48 11.35
C ASP A 62 -35.67 16.60 11.28
N LEU A 63 -34.47 16.29 10.76
CA LEU A 63 -33.39 17.26 10.56
C LEU A 63 -33.76 18.41 9.61
N ILE A 64 -34.62 18.14 8.62
CA ILE A 64 -35.20 19.20 7.76
C ILE A 64 -36.16 20.06 8.58
N ARG A 65 -37.04 19.42 9.35
CA ARG A 65 -38.05 20.09 10.18
C ARG A 65 -37.39 21.00 11.26
N THR A 66 -36.28 20.56 11.83
CA THR A 66 -35.50 21.35 12.82
C THR A 66 -34.57 22.38 12.19
N GLY A 67 -34.44 22.39 10.85
CA GLY A 67 -33.59 23.33 10.11
C GLY A 67 -32.09 23.00 10.14
N GLU A 68 -31.73 21.83 10.62
CA GLU A 68 -30.31 21.36 10.62
C GLU A 68 -29.86 20.94 9.24
N VAL A 69 -30.77 20.46 8.39
CA VAL A 69 -30.54 20.14 6.99
C VAL A 69 -31.41 21.02 6.11
N LEU A 70 -30.78 21.71 5.15
CA LEU A 70 -31.50 22.56 4.20
C LEU A 70 -31.89 21.78 2.95
N GLY A 71 -33.08 22.03 2.42
CA GLY A 71 -33.63 21.42 1.20
C GLY A 71 -35.02 20.82 1.39
N ASP A 72 -35.62 20.38 0.30
CA ASP A 72 -36.88 19.64 0.38
C ASP A 72 -36.64 18.13 0.62
N LEU A 73 -37.67 17.46 1.08
CA LEU A 73 -37.64 16.06 1.48
C LEU A 73 -37.12 15.14 0.35
N TYR A 74 -37.58 15.36 -0.87
CA TYR A 74 -37.26 14.54 -2.04
C TYR A 74 -35.77 14.66 -2.39
N GLU A 75 -35.26 15.88 -2.47
CA GLU A 75 -33.84 16.12 -2.81
C GLU A 75 -32.90 15.60 -1.71
N VAL A 76 -33.25 15.75 -0.43
CA VAL A 76 -32.43 15.23 0.67
C VAL A 76 -32.39 13.70 0.64
N PHE A 77 -33.54 13.03 0.43
CA PHE A 77 -33.61 11.58 0.29
C PHE A 77 -32.85 11.06 -0.94
N LYS A 78 -32.95 11.76 -2.05
CA LYS A 78 -32.20 11.46 -3.27
C LYS A 78 -30.69 11.59 -3.04
N ASN A 79 -30.25 12.64 -2.34
CA ASN A 79 -28.84 12.84 -2.00
C ASN A 79 -28.31 11.76 -1.05
N TYR A 80 -29.11 11.35 -0.07
CA TYR A 80 -28.77 10.23 0.81
C TYR A 80 -28.58 8.94 0.00
N ARG A 81 -29.56 8.57 -0.86
CA ARG A 81 -29.42 7.38 -1.74
C ARG A 81 -28.21 7.47 -2.64
N LYS A 82 -27.94 8.64 -3.23
CA LYS A 82 -26.74 8.86 -4.05
C LYS A 82 -25.45 8.66 -3.24
N GLY A 83 -25.42 9.09 -1.98
CA GLY A 83 -24.31 8.86 -1.06
C GLY A 83 -24.08 7.38 -0.76
N ILE A 84 -25.16 6.64 -0.44
CA ILE A 84 -25.10 5.18 -0.22
C ILE A 84 -24.62 4.46 -1.49
N THR A 85 -25.19 4.79 -2.66
CA THR A 85 -24.78 4.21 -3.95
C THR A 85 -23.30 4.42 -4.24
N LYS A 86 -22.79 5.65 -4.06
CA LYS A 86 -21.36 5.94 -4.22
C LYS A 86 -20.48 5.13 -3.27
N GLY A 87 -20.92 4.97 -2.02
CA GLY A 87 -20.22 4.15 -1.04
C GLY A 87 -20.18 2.68 -1.41
N LEU A 88 -21.29 2.11 -1.86
CA LEU A 88 -21.38 0.73 -2.34
C LEU A 88 -20.48 0.50 -3.58
N LEU A 89 -20.58 1.38 -4.57
CA LEU A 89 -19.72 1.31 -5.77
C LEU A 89 -18.22 1.36 -5.41
N LYS A 90 -17.86 2.17 -4.42
CA LYS A 90 -16.49 2.23 -3.91
C LYS A 90 -16.06 0.93 -3.25
N ILE A 91 -16.94 0.29 -2.45
CA ILE A 91 -16.67 -1.02 -1.83
C ILE A 91 -16.49 -2.09 -2.91
N LEU A 92 -17.39 -2.16 -3.87
CA LEU A 92 -17.31 -3.11 -4.99
C LEU A 92 -16.02 -2.92 -5.80
N SER A 93 -15.68 -1.67 -6.12
CA SER A 93 -14.45 -1.33 -6.85
C SER A 93 -13.19 -1.80 -6.14
N LYS A 94 -13.11 -1.66 -4.81
CA LYS A 94 -11.99 -2.13 -4.01
C LYS A 94 -11.82 -3.66 -4.04
N MET A 95 -12.91 -4.38 -4.20
CA MET A 95 -12.93 -5.85 -4.27
C MET A 95 -12.81 -6.38 -5.71
N GLY A 96 -12.73 -5.50 -6.70
CA GLY A 96 -12.72 -5.90 -8.11
C GLY A 96 -14.03 -6.49 -8.60
N ILE A 97 -15.16 -6.19 -7.95
CA ILE A 97 -16.49 -6.68 -8.29
C ILE A 97 -17.24 -5.61 -9.09
N SER A 98 -17.62 -5.93 -10.31
CA SER A 98 -18.24 -4.98 -11.24
C SER A 98 -19.77 -4.88 -11.14
N THR A 99 -20.45 -5.89 -10.58
CA THR A 99 -21.91 -5.94 -10.47
C THR A 99 -22.36 -6.25 -9.05
N ILE A 100 -23.48 -5.62 -8.65
CA ILE A 100 -24.08 -5.88 -7.34
C ILE A 100 -24.57 -7.33 -7.21
N THR A 101 -24.94 -7.96 -8.31
CA THR A 101 -25.36 -9.35 -8.34
C THR A 101 -24.24 -10.30 -7.91
N SER A 102 -23.02 -10.04 -8.33
CA SER A 102 -21.86 -10.83 -7.93
C SER A 102 -21.47 -10.61 -6.46
N TYR A 103 -21.80 -9.46 -5.88
CA TYR A 103 -21.57 -9.14 -4.48
C TYR A 103 -22.64 -9.72 -3.55
N ARG A 104 -23.86 -9.84 -4.02
CA ARG A 104 -25.00 -10.33 -3.24
C ARG A 104 -24.81 -11.77 -2.80
N GLY A 105 -24.77 -11.99 -1.49
CA GLY A 105 -24.51 -13.31 -0.91
C GLY A 105 -23.06 -13.79 -0.99
N ALA A 106 -22.13 -12.94 -1.40
CA ALA A 106 -20.70 -13.29 -1.50
C ALA A 106 -20.04 -13.49 -0.13
N GLN A 107 -20.59 -12.95 0.95
CA GLN A 107 -20.16 -13.15 2.34
C GLN A 107 -18.68 -12.79 2.59
N LEU A 108 -18.17 -11.75 1.93
CA LEU A 108 -16.76 -11.30 2.02
C LEU A 108 -16.52 -10.50 3.30
N PHE A 109 -16.69 -11.17 4.45
CA PHE A 109 -16.55 -10.60 5.79
C PHE A 109 -15.79 -11.59 6.69
N GLU A 110 -15.37 -11.12 7.85
CA GLU A 110 -14.86 -11.94 8.95
C GLU A 110 -15.75 -11.75 10.18
N ALA A 111 -16.08 -12.83 10.87
CA ALA A 111 -16.76 -12.79 12.16
C ALA A 111 -15.69 -12.78 13.26
N ILE A 112 -15.67 -11.74 14.09
CA ILE A 112 -14.73 -11.60 15.19
C ILE A 112 -15.49 -11.60 16.51
N GLY A 113 -15.27 -12.61 17.35
CA GLY A 113 -15.87 -12.71 18.67
C GLY A 113 -17.38 -13.02 18.67
N LEU A 114 -17.86 -13.85 17.73
CA LEU A 114 -19.20 -14.43 17.73
C LEU A 114 -19.13 -15.92 18.03
N SER A 115 -20.14 -16.44 18.75
CA SER A 115 -20.21 -17.87 19.05
C SER A 115 -20.43 -18.69 17.77
N GLU A 116 -20.04 -19.97 17.83
CA GLU A 116 -20.23 -20.90 16.73
C GLU A 116 -21.71 -21.02 16.34
N GLU A 117 -22.63 -21.07 17.30
CA GLU A 117 -24.07 -21.12 17.08
C GLU A 117 -24.56 -19.92 16.27
N VAL A 118 -24.09 -18.71 16.60
CA VAL A 118 -24.44 -17.48 15.86
C VAL A 118 -23.90 -17.53 14.44
N CYS A 119 -22.64 -17.96 14.27
CA CYS A 119 -22.01 -18.08 12.95
C CYS A 119 -22.71 -19.14 12.08
N GLU A 120 -22.97 -20.31 12.62
CA GLU A 120 -23.61 -21.40 11.88
C GLU A 120 -25.03 -21.05 11.43
N LEU A 121 -25.80 -20.35 12.25
CA LEU A 121 -27.16 -19.96 11.88
C LEU A 121 -27.22 -18.79 10.91
N SER A 122 -26.40 -17.75 11.15
CA SER A 122 -26.58 -16.45 10.48
C SER A 122 -25.46 -16.11 9.50
N PHE A 123 -24.24 -16.66 9.69
CA PHE A 123 -23.03 -16.28 8.95
C PHE A 123 -22.23 -17.48 8.47
N ARG A 124 -22.91 -18.58 8.12
CA ARG A 124 -22.27 -19.82 7.70
C ARG A 124 -21.28 -19.60 6.56
N GLY A 125 -20.07 -20.15 6.72
CA GLY A 125 -19.00 -20.04 5.73
C GLY A 125 -18.13 -18.77 5.87
N VAL A 126 -18.46 -17.86 6.78
CA VAL A 126 -17.64 -16.70 7.09
C VAL A 126 -16.49 -17.13 8.00
N PRO A 127 -15.21 -16.75 7.71
CA PRO A 127 -14.10 -17.08 8.60
C PRO A 127 -14.29 -16.46 9.98
N SER A 128 -13.99 -17.25 11.03
CA SER A 128 -14.03 -16.79 12.42
C SER A 128 -12.81 -17.37 13.16
N ARG A 129 -11.88 -16.51 13.55
CA ARG A 129 -10.63 -16.90 14.24
C ARG A 129 -10.77 -17.00 15.75
N ILE A 130 -11.73 -16.28 16.32
CA ILE A 130 -12.04 -16.31 17.75
C ILE A 130 -13.56 -16.34 17.97
N LYS A 131 -14.01 -17.17 18.92
CA LYS A 131 -15.42 -17.28 19.30
C LYS A 131 -15.75 -16.27 20.41
N GLY A 132 -17.04 -16.02 20.67
CA GLY A 132 -17.44 -15.06 21.71
C GLY A 132 -18.95 -14.95 21.89
N ALA A 133 -19.51 -13.77 21.65
CA ALA A 133 -20.89 -13.38 21.94
C ALA A 133 -21.93 -14.38 21.42
N ARG A 134 -22.88 -14.74 22.28
CA ARG A 134 -24.00 -15.63 22.03
C ARG A 134 -25.27 -14.83 21.70
N PHE A 135 -26.33 -15.50 21.26
CA PHE A 135 -27.61 -14.86 21.04
C PHE A 135 -28.17 -14.13 22.27
N VAL A 136 -27.94 -14.70 23.47
CA VAL A 136 -28.37 -14.09 24.73
C VAL A 136 -27.65 -12.75 25.00
N ASP A 137 -26.40 -12.64 24.63
CA ASP A 137 -25.63 -11.40 24.80
C ASP A 137 -26.12 -10.31 23.82
N ILE A 138 -26.37 -10.71 22.56
CA ILE A 138 -26.93 -9.82 21.54
C ILE A 138 -28.34 -9.36 21.94
N GLU A 139 -29.17 -10.25 22.51
CA GLU A 139 -30.48 -9.90 23.03
C GLU A 139 -30.39 -8.89 24.17
N ALA A 140 -29.48 -9.12 25.12
CA ALA A 140 -29.26 -8.21 26.27
C ALA A 140 -28.86 -6.80 25.78
N GLU A 141 -27.97 -6.69 24.80
CA GLU A 141 -27.61 -5.40 24.20
C GLU A 141 -28.79 -4.72 23.51
N GLN A 142 -29.59 -5.47 22.74
CA GLN A 142 -30.77 -4.91 22.09
C GLN A 142 -31.81 -4.42 23.12
N LYS A 143 -31.97 -5.13 24.24
CA LYS A 143 -32.82 -4.70 25.36
C LYS A 143 -32.31 -3.42 26.02
N ALA A 144 -30.98 -3.32 26.24
CA ALA A 144 -30.35 -2.13 26.82
C ALA A 144 -30.51 -0.91 25.91
N LEU A 145 -30.24 -1.06 24.60
CA LEU A 145 -30.45 0.00 23.61
C LEU A 145 -31.92 0.47 23.53
N ALA A 146 -32.87 -0.48 23.60
CA ALA A 146 -34.30 -0.14 23.61
C ALA A 146 -34.70 0.61 24.88
N ALA A 147 -34.23 0.16 26.05
CA ALA A 147 -34.49 0.86 27.33
C ALA A 147 -33.93 2.29 27.32
N GLU A 148 -32.75 2.46 26.73
CA GLU A 148 -32.15 3.79 26.56
C GLU A 148 -32.95 4.66 25.60
N ALA A 149 -33.34 4.12 24.44
CA ALA A 149 -34.08 4.86 23.40
C ALA A 149 -35.47 5.33 23.87
N TRP A 150 -36.15 4.55 24.72
CA TRP A 150 -37.46 4.89 25.26
C TRP A 150 -37.43 5.67 26.59
N SER A 151 -36.24 6.07 27.06
CA SER A 151 -36.13 6.89 28.26
C SER A 151 -36.64 8.32 28.01
N PRO A 152 -37.62 8.83 28.79
CA PRO A 152 -38.34 10.08 28.45
C PRO A 152 -37.55 11.34 28.70
N ARG A 153 -36.33 11.29 29.21
CA ARG A 153 -35.54 12.48 29.64
C ARG A 153 -34.09 12.53 29.18
N LYS A 154 -33.72 11.77 28.17
CA LYS A 154 -32.31 11.83 27.67
C LYS A 154 -32.17 12.83 26.53
N PRO A 155 -31.30 13.85 26.65
CA PRO A 155 -30.89 14.62 25.49
C PRO A 155 -30.11 13.72 24.53
N ILE A 156 -30.20 14.02 23.23
CA ILE A 156 -29.36 13.39 22.22
C ILE A 156 -27.90 13.69 22.58
N GLN A 157 -27.12 12.63 22.82
CA GLN A 157 -25.71 12.75 23.14
C GLN A 157 -24.86 12.51 21.90
N GLN A 158 -23.84 13.36 21.70
CA GLN A 158 -22.79 13.03 20.75
C GLN A 158 -21.93 11.90 21.35
N GLY A 159 -21.83 10.77 20.65
CA GLY A 159 -21.07 9.60 21.12
C GLY A 159 -19.55 9.78 21.14
N GLY A 160 -19.02 10.83 20.50
CA GLY A 160 -17.58 11.05 20.45
C GLY A 160 -16.81 10.12 19.53
N LEU A 161 -17.45 9.53 18.51
CA LEU A 161 -16.87 8.47 17.65
C LEU A 161 -15.57 8.90 16.94
N LEU A 162 -15.47 10.15 16.47
CA LEU A 162 -14.28 10.64 15.73
C LEU A 162 -13.35 11.51 16.58
N LYS A 163 -13.93 12.26 17.50
CA LYS A 163 -13.22 13.20 18.35
C LYS A 163 -13.64 12.97 19.78
N PHE A 164 -12.72 13.18 20.70
CA PHE A 164 -13.04 13.13 22.11
C PHE A 164 -14.21 14.07 22.44
N VAL A 165 -15.17 13.53 23.16
CA VAL A 165 -16.27 14.25 23.77
C VAL A 165 -16.33 13.79 25.25
N HIS A 166 -16.42 14.74 26.17
CA HIS A 166 -16.51 14.40 27.59
C HIS A 166 -17.74 13.54 27.89
N GLY A 167 -17.53 12.39 28.52
CA GLY A 167 -18.59 11.39 28.76
C GLY A 167 -19.01 10.56 27.55
N GLY A 168 -18.32 10.70 26.39
CA GLY A 168 -18.49 9.86 25.20
C GLY A 168 -17.53 8.67 25.16
N GLU A 169 -17.26 8.19 23.94
CA GLU A 169 -16.34 7.06 23.66
C GLU A 169 -14.96 7.29 24.27
N TYR A 170 -14.39 6.22 24.88
CA TYR A 170 -13.02 6.25 25.36
C TYR A 170 -12.06 5.97 24.20
N HIS A 171 -11.21 6.94 23.88
CA HIS A 171 -10.24 6.81 22.79
C HIS A 171 -8.89 6.29 23.28
N ALA A 172 -8.17 5.62 22.39
CA ALA A 172 -6.80 5.16 22.65
C ALA A 172 -5.83 6.33 22.98
N TYR A 173 -6.18 7.55 22.54
CA TYR A 173 -5.45 8.77 22.79
C TYR A 173 -6.43 9.87 23.26
N ASN A 174 -6.91 9.73 24.47
CA ASN A 174 -7.64 10.79 25.17
C ASN A 174 -6.72 11.99 25.45
N PRO A 175 -7.25 13.18 25.71
CA PRO A 175 -6.44 14.38 25.95
C PRO A 175 -5.40 14.25 27.07
N ASP A 176 -5.70 13.53 28.14
CA ASP A 176 -4.79 13.21 29.24
C ASP A 176 -3.61 12.33 28.79
N VAL A 177 -3.88 11.29 28.02
CA VAL A 177 -2.85 10.41 27.43
C VAL A 177 -1.91 11.21 26.51
N VAL A 178 -2.48 12.08 25.66
CA VAL A 178 -1.70 12.93 24.75
C VAL A 178 -0.84 13.92 25.52
N SER A 179 -1.41 14.65 26.49
CA SER A 179 -0.70 15.68 27.25
C SER A 179 0.39 15.11 28.12
N THR A 180 0.15 13.96 28.76
CA THR A 180 1.14 13.30 29.62
C THR A 180 2.32 12.77 28.82
N LEU A 181 2.08 12.14 27.67
CA LEU A 181 3.17 11.72 26.78
C LEU A 181 4.00 12.91 26.29
N GLN A 182 3.35 13.99 25.84
CA GLN A 182 4.06 15.20 25.39
C GLN A 182 4.90 15.82 26.50
N ALA A 183 4.35 15.91 27.71
CA ALA A 183 5.09 16.41 28.87
C ALA A 183 6.31 15.54 29.18
N ALA A 184 6.16 14.22 29.21
CA ALA A 184 7.25 13.27 29.46
C ALA A 184 8.41 13.46 28.47
N VAL A 185 8.13 13.49 27.18
CA VAL A 185 9.17 13.56 26.15
C VAL A 185 9.80 14.94 26.03
N GLN A 186 9.03 16.02 26.27
CA GLN A 186 9.55 17.40 26.25
C GLN A 186 10.48 17.71 27.43
N GLN A 187 10.14 17.15 28.61
CA GLN A 187 10.91 17.37 29.84
C GLN A 187 12.04 16.37 30.02
N GLY A 188 12.10 15.31 29.24
CA GLY A 188 13.05 14.23 29.44
C GLY A 188 12.78 13.43 30.74
N ASP A 189 11.51 13.30 31.13
CA ASP A 189 11.11 12.77 32.44
C ASP A 189 10.48 11.37 32.31
N TYR A 190 11.25 10.35 32.67
CA TYR A 190 10.81 8.97 32.67
C TYR A 190 9.69 8.68 33.67
N SER A 191 9.62 9.41 34.79
CA SER A 191 8.53 9.22 35.77
C SER A 191 7.18 9.64 35.18
N LYS A 192 7.14 10.70 34.40
CA LYS A 192 5.94 11.12 33.65
C LYS A 192 5.60 10.13 32.52
N PHE A 193 6.61 9.49 31.93
CA PHE A 193 6.34 8.42 30.99
C PHE A 193 5.68 7.20 31.68
N LYS A 194 6.03 6.89 32.91
CA LYS A 194 5.32 5.90 33.72
C LYS A 194 3.86 6.27 33.98
N GLU A 195 3.57 7.56 34.22
CA GLU A 195 2.17 8.04 34.32
C GLU A 195 1.42 7.80 33.00
N TYR A 196 2.06 8.11 31.85
CA TYR A 196 1.49 7.85 30.54
C TYR A 196 1.22 6.35 30.31
N THR A 197 2.15 5.47 30.64
CA THR A 197 1.94 4.02 30.49
C THR A 197 0.83 3.52 31.39
N ALA A 198 0.73 4.04 32.61
CA ALA A 198 -0.37 3.71 33.53
C ALA A 198 -1.75 4.12 32.97
N LEU A 199 -1.86 5.29 32.32
CA LEU A 199 -3.09 5.70 31.63
C LEU A 199 -3.44 4.80 30.43
N VAL A 200 -2.43 4.29 29.72
CA VAL A 200 -2.63 3.39 28.57
C VAL A 200 -2.99 1.99 29.03
N ASP A 201 -2.25 1.42 30.00
CA ASP A 201 -2.34 0.00 30.37
C ASP A 201 -3.52 -0.29 31.31
N ASN A 202 -3.97 0.70 32.11
CA ASN A 202 -5.09 0.56 33.05
C ASN A 202 -6.43 1.09 32.50
N ARG A 203 -6.50 1.39 31.19
CA ARG A 203 -7.76 1.81 30.55
C ARG A 203 -8.81 0.68 30.55
N PRO A 204 -10.09 1.01 30.30
CA PRO A 204 -11.10 0.00 30.03
C PRO A 204 -10.68 -0.91 28.86
N VAL A 205 -10.97 -2.20 28.95
CA VAL A 205 -10.66 -3.19 27.90
C VAL A 205 -11.26 -2.74 26.56
N SER A 206 -10.42 -2.52 25.58
CA SER A 206 -10.81 -2.03 24.24
C SER A 206 -10.10 -2.75 23.09
N MET A 207 -9.04 -3.50 23.36
CA MET A 207 -8.25 -4.25 22.39
C MET A 207 -8.06 -5.69 22.88
N ILE A 208 -7.80 -6.62 21.95
CA ILE A 208 -7.60 -8.04 22.30
C ILE A 208 -6.48 -8.21 23.32
N ARG A 209 -5.36 -7.52 23.13
CA ARG A 209 -4.22 -7.60 24.06
C ARG A 209 -4.51 -7.10 25.46
N ASP A 210 -5.55 -6.29 25.68
CA ASP A 210 -5.97 -5.84 27.00
C ASP A 210 -6.58 -7.00 27.82
N MET A 211 -7.01 -8.09 27.17
CA MET A 211 -7.51 -9.31 27.79
C MET A 211 -6.38 -10.29 28.21
N PHE A 212 -5.12 -9.96 27.91
CA PHE A 212 -3.99 -10.78 28.33
C PHE A 212 -3.26 -10.18 29.53
N LYS A 213 -3.07 -10.99 30.57
CA LYS A 213 -2.21 -10.69 31.73
C LYS A 213 -0.88 -11.42 31.55
N VAL A 214 0.20 -10.68 31.73
CA VAL A 214 1.55 -11.25 31.71
C VAL A 214 1.88 -11.86 33.06
N LYS A 215 2.41 -13.09 33.09
CA LYS A 215 2.86 -13.78 34.30
C LYS A 215 4.20 -13.23 34.74
N THR A 216 4.27 -12.68 35.94
CA THR A 216 5.50 -12.11 36.51
C THR A 216 6.05 -12.95 37.63
N LEU A 217 7.36 -12.88 37.85
CA LEU A 217 8.00 -13.43 39.02
C LEU A 217 7.69 -12.60 40.28
N ASP A 218 7.70 -13.22 41.44
CA ASP A 218 7.58 -12.50 42.70
C ASP A 218 8.78 -11.58 42.96
N THR A 219 9.96 -11.99 42.53
CA THR A 219 11.18 -11.19 42.58
C THR A 219 11.74 -11.05 41.17
N PRO A 220 11.70 -9.84 40.57
CA PRO A 220 12.28 -9.58 39.23
C PRO A 220 13.80 -9.89 39.21
N LEU A 221 14.30 -10.20 38.01
CA LEU A 221 15.76 -10.24 37.75
C LEU A 221 16.36 -8.84 37.92
N ASP A 222 17.67 -8.77 38.20
CA ASP A 222 18.40 -7.53 38.17
C ASP A 222 18.43 -6.98 36.71
N ILE A 223 18.21 -5.69 36.56
CA ILE A 223 18.17 -5.05 35.23
C ILE A 223 19.49 -5.18 34.46
N SER A 224 20.61 -5.39 35.18
CA SER A 224 21.94 -5.64 34.60
C SER A 224 22.06 -7.00 33.91
N GLU A 225 21.18 -7.96 34.24
CA GLU A 225 21.12 -9.27 33.59
C GLU A 225 20.32 -9.23 32.27
N ILE A 226 19.57 -8.14 32.03
CA ILE A 226 18.72 -7.98 30.86
C ILE A 226 19.53 -7.38 29.71
N GLU A 227 19.25 -7.83 28.49
CA GLU A 227 19.89 -7.30 27.28
C GLU A 227 19.98 -5.76 27.29
N PRO A 228 21.09 -5.20 26.75
CA PRO A 228 21.30 -3.76 26.78
C PRO A 228 20.25 -3.00 25.95
N LEU A 229 20.03 -1.74 26.31
CA LEU A 229 19.05 -0.85 25.70
C LEU A 229 19.18 -0.80 24.18
N GLU A 230 20.40 -0.71 23.66
CA GLU A 230 20.70 -0.64 22.26
C GLU A 230 20.26 -1.89 21.49
N SER A 231 20.24 -3.05 22.14
CA SER A 231 19.77 -4.30 21.57
C SER A 231 18.26 -4.26 21.34
N VAL A 232 17.51 -3.76 22.32
CA VAL A 232 16.06 -3.57 22.23
C VAL A 232 15.71 -2.53 21.16
N LEU A 233 16.40 -1.39 21.13
CA LEU A 233 16.18 -0.30 20.16
C LEU A 233 16.38 -0.74 18.71
N LYS A 234 17.31 -1.65 18.43
CA LYS A 234 17.50 -2.21 17.08
C LYS A 234 16.31 -2.98 16.53
N ARG A 235 15.38 -3.39 17.39
CA ARG A 235 14.14 -4.07 17.00
C ARG A 235 12.98 -3.12 16.75
N PHE A 236 13.17 -1.81 16.95
CA PHE A 236 12.15 -0.77 16.77
C PHE A 236 12.31 -0.08 15.44
N ASP A 237 11.20 0.03 14.71
CA ASP A 237 11.12 0.78 13.47
C ASP A 237 10.02 1.84 13.58
N SER A 238 10.20 3.00 12.93
CA SER A 238 9.04 3.85 12.70
C SER A 238 8.18 3.26 11.59
N ALA A 239 6.87 3.31 11.75
CA ALA A 239 5.94 2.87 10.71
C ALA A 239 6.01 3.76 9.47
N GLY A 240 5.69 3.20 8.30
CA GLY A 240 5.74 3.91 7.02
C GLY A 240 4.74 5.05 6.92
N ILE A 241 5.21 6.28 7.12
CA ILE A 241 4.43 7.49 6.97
C ILE A 241 5.11 8.38 5.92
N SER A 242 4.43 8.64 4.81
CA SER A 242 5.04 9.30 3.66
C SER A 242 5.27 10.80 3.86
N LEU A 243 6.35 11.31 3.29
CA LEU A 243 6.52 12.75 3.03
C LEU A 243 5.38 13.20 2.10
N GLY A 244 4.70 14.26 2.48
CA GLY A 244 3.44 14.69 1.87
C GLY A 244 2.23 14.42 2.79
N ALA A 245 2.16 13.26 3.44
CA ALA A 245 1.25 13.03 4.57
C ALA A 245 1.73 13.81 5.81
N LEU A 246 3.03 13.71 6.13
CA LEU A 246 3.72 14.52 7.14
C LEU A 246 4.39 15.75 6.54
N SER A 247 4.67 16.73 7.39
CA SER A 247 5.58 17.83 7.08
C SER A 247 7.02 17.35 6.94
N PRO A 248 7.87 18.03 6.16
CA PRO A 248 9.28 17.70 6.06
C PRO A 248 9.98 17.67 7.43
N GLU A 249 9.69 18.64 8.29
CA GLU A 249 10.28 18.75 9.63
C GLU A 249 9.99 17.51 10.50
N ALA A 250 8.74 17.06 10.52
CA ALA A 250 8.35 15.86 11.28
C ALA A 250 8.97 14.58 10.70
N HIS A 251 9.03 14.48 9.37
CA HIS A 251 9.59 13.33 8.69
C HIS A 251 11.11 13.23 8.88
N GLU A 252 11.81 14.35 8.83
CA GLU A 252 13.26 14.40 9.04
C GLU A 252 13.65 14.18 10.51
N ALA A 253 12.92 14.79 11.44
CA ALA A 253 13.16 14.59 12.88
C ALA A 253 13.00 13.13 13.29
N LEU A 254 11.99 12.43 12.73
CA LEU A 254 11.81 11.01 12.96
C LEU A 254 12.99 10.17 12.41
N ALA A 255 13.44 10.45 11.18
CA ALA A 255 14.55 9.73 10.58
C ALA A 255 15.86 9.94 11.35
N GLU A 256 16.15 11.18 11.71
CA GLU A 256 17.36 11.51 12.48
C GLU A 256 17.36 10.86 13.86
N ALA A 257 16.25 10.91 14.58
CA ALA A 257 16.13 10.27 15.90
C ALA A 257 16.38 8.76 15.82
N MET A 258 15.73 8.08 14.88
CA MET A 258 15.88 6.63 14.72
C MET A 258 17.33 6.25 14.35
N ASN A 259 17.97 7.04 13.50
CA ASN A 259 19.39 6.81 13.15
C ASN A 259 20.32 7.01 14.33
N ARG A 260 20.11 8.03 15.17
CA ARG A 260 20.89 8.26 16.41
C ARG A 260 20.73 7.12 17.42
N LEU A 261 19.55 6.52 17.48
CA LEU A 261 19.26 5.37 18.35
C LEU A 261 19.77 4.02 17.80
N GLY A 262 20.33 3.98 16.61
CA GLY A 262 20.70 2.72 15.95
C GLY A 262 19.50 1.90 15.45
N ALA A 263 18.31 2.47 15.50
CA ALA A 263 17.05 1.94 15.00
C ALA A 263 16.82 2.33 13.52
N ARG A 264 15.62 2.12 13.00
CA ARG A 264 15.30 2.40 11.60
C ARG A 264 14.02 3.22 11.43
N SER A 265 14.08 4.22 10.56
CA SER A 265 12.88 4.93 10.10
C SER A 265 12.44 4.43 8.73
N ASN A 266 11.14 4.53 8.47
CA ASN A 266 10.52 4.14 7.22
C ASN A 266 10.07 5.38 6.44
N SER A 267 10.55 5.53 5.20
CA SER A 267 10.23 6.67 4.33
C SER A 267 8.74 6.80 4.00
N GLY A 268 7.97 5.73 4.15
CA GLY A 268 6.67 5.61 3.50
C GLY A 268 6.80 5.55 1.98
N GLU A 269 5.67 5.42 1.28
CA GLU A 269 5.64 5.26 -0.18
C GLU A 269 5.74 6.56 -0.98
N GLY A 270 6.01 7.68 -0.33
CA GLY A 270 6.03 9.01 -0.96
C GLY A 270 7.38 9.40 -1.59
N GLY A 271 8.37 8.53 -1.57
CA GLY A 271 9.75 8.84 -1.93
C GLY A 271 10.48 9.59 -0.81
N GLU A 272 11.73 9.91 -1.05
CA GLU A 272 12.59 10.69 -0.16
C GLU A 272 13.44 11.65 -0.99
N ASP A 273 13.71 12.85 -0.46
CA ASP A 273 14.57 13.82 -1.15
C ASP A 273 16.00 13.27 -1.27
N PRO A 274 16.58 13.16 -2.48
CA PRO A 274 17.95 12.68 -2.67
C PRO A 274 18.98 13.45 -1.86
N ALA A 275 18.73 14.72 -1.53
CA ALA A 275 19.60 15.52 -0.68
C ALA A 275 19.76 14.95 0.75
N ARG A 276 18.89 14.02 1.17
CA ARG A 276 18.97 13.34 2.46
C ARG A 276 19.85 12.08 2.42
N TYR A 277 20.11 11.52 1.23
CA TYR A 277 20.88 10.28 1.11
C TYR A 277 22.30 10.46 1.66
N GLY A 278 22.77 9.44 2.38
CA GLY A 278 24.08 9.48 3.06
C GLY A 278 24.15 10.41 4.28
N THR A 279 23.06 11.11 4.63
CA THR A 279 23.01 11.95 5.84
C THR A 279 22.31 11.23 6.99
N ILE A 280 22.43 11.79 8.19
CA ILE A 280 21.74 11.29 9.39
C ILE A 280 20.20 11.34 9.26
N LYS A 281 19.66 12.10 8.30
CA LYS A 281 18.22 12.24 8.03
C LYS A 281 17.70 11.24 6.99
N SER A 282 18.55 10.37 6.46
CA SER A 282 18.11 9.34 5.50
C SER A 282 17.34 8.22 6.20
N SER A 283 16.17 7.87 5.67
CA SER A 283 15.39 6.72 6.15
C SER A 283 16.04 5.42 5.69
N LYS A 284 16.33 4.51 6.62
CA LYS A 284 16.94 3.21 6.34
C LYS A 284 15.99 2.22 5.68
N ILE A 285 14.70 2.30 6.01
CA ILE A 285 13.64 1.52 5.35
C ILE A 285 13.05 2.38 4.25
N LYS A 286 13.13 1.92 3.01
CA LYS A 286 12.49 2.57 1.87
C LYS A 286 11.29 1.76 1.42
N GLN A 287 10.10 2.36 1.52
CA GLN A 287 8.88 1.69 1.16
C GLN A 287 8.65 1.75 -0.36
N VAL A 288 8.29 0.62 -0.92
CA VAL A 288 8.03 0.43 -2.34
C VAL A 288 6.55 0.10 -2.51
N ALA A 289 5.83 0.95 -3.23
CA ALA A 289 4.49 0.67 -3.70
C ALA A 289 4.52 0.43 -5.22
N THR A 290 5.50 -0.32 -5.66
CA THR A 290 5.84 -0.61 -7.05
C THR A 290 5.77 0.65 -7.92
N GLY A 291 5.63 0.72 -9.16
CA GLY A 291 5.66 1.94 -9.96
C GLY A 291 4.70 3.09 -9.57
N ARG A 292 4.03 3.06 -8.38
CA ARG A 292 3.02 4.06 -8.04
C ARG A 292 3.52 5.48 -7.81
N PHE A 293 4.74 5.66 -7.28
CA PHE A 293 5.26 6.96 -6.85
C PHE A 293 6.71 7.22 -7.28
N GLY A 294 7.10 6.78 -8.46
CA GLY A 294 8.41 7.10 -9.02
C GLY A 294 9.57 6.47 -8.25
N VAL A 295 9.54 5.17 -8.05
CA VAL A 295 10.62 4.42 -7.44
C VAL A 295 11.81 4.35 -8.40
N THR A 296 12.94 4.95 -8.03
CA THR A 296 14.16 5.01 -8.87
C THR A 296 15.25 4.09 -8.34
N PRO A 297 16.23 3.67 -9.18
CA PRO A 297 17.39 2.91 -8.73
C PRO A 297 18.13 3.59 -7.58
N GLU A 298 18.34 4.91 -7.65
CA GLU A 298 19.03 5.68 -6.60
C GLU A 298 18.29 5.61 -5.25
N TYR A 299 16.95 5.71 -5.27
CA TYR A 299 16.13 5.51 -4.08
C TYR A 299 16.35 4.11 -3.49
N LEU A 300 16.36 3.07 -4.33
CA LEU A 300 16.46 1.68 -3.92
C LEU A 300 17.83 1.32 -3.34
N VAL A 301 18.94 1.83 -3.93
CA VAL A 301 20.29 1.49 -3.46
C VAL A 301 20.68 2.17 -2.15
N ASN A 302 19.94 3.20 -1.74
CA ASN A 302 20.14 3.91 -0.47
C ASN A 302 19.33 3.30 0.70
N ALA A 303 18.78 2.10 0.54
CA ALA A 303 18.02 1.40 1.56
C ALA A 303 18.85 0.31 2.26
N GLU A 304 18.67 0.16 3.59
CA GLU A 304 19.03 -1.06 4.33
C GLU A 304 17.92 -2.10 4.23
N VAL A 305 16.65 -1.64 4.17
CA VAL A 305 15.48 -2.50 4.00
C VAL A 305 14.59 -1.91 2.91
N LEU A 306 14.22 -2.73 1.93
CA LEU A 306 13.23 -2.42 0.93
C LEU A 306 11.91 -3.06 1.34
N GLN A 307 10.89 -2.25 1.65
CA GLN A 307 9.61 -2.75 2.11
C GLN A 307 8.53 -2.64 1.03
N ILE A 308 8.07 -3.77 0.51
CA ILE A 308 6.92 -3.85 -0.39
C ILE A 308 5.65 -3.63 0.45
N LYS A 309 4.91 -2.57 0.15
CA LYS A 309 3.65 -2.27 0.80
C LYS A 309 2.49 -2.83 -0.03
N VAL A 310 1.94 -3.97 0.39
CA VAL A 310 0.75 -4.53 -0.27
C VAL A 310 -0.49 -3.70 0.08
N ALA A 311 -0.71 -3.42 1.37
CA ALA A 311 -1.84 -2.61 1.85
C ALA A 311 -1.52 -1.94 3.19
N GLN A 312 -2.48 -1.16 3.72
CA GLN A 312 -2.46 -0.57 5.06
C GLN A 312 -3.52 -1.22 5.94
N GLY A 313 -3.21 -1.49 7.21
CA GLY A 313 -4.08 -2.18 8.13
C GLY A 313 -5.46 -1.56 8.33
N ALA A 314 -5.55 -0.23 8.39
CA ALA A 314 -6.81 0.49 8.57
C ALA A 314 -7.73 0.51 7.36
N LYS A 315 -7.21 0.26 6.18
CA LYS A 315 -7.96 0.38 4.91
C LYS A 315 -7.48 -0.59 3.84
N PRO A 316 -7.60 -1.89 4.07
CA PRO A 316 -7.31 -2.89 3.05
C PRO A 316 -8.08 -2.59 1.77
N GLY A 317 -7.44 -2.74 0.62
CA GLY A 317 -8.06 -2.55 -0.68
C GLY A 317 -8.41 -1.09 -1.09
N GLU A 318 -8.00 -0.06 -0.33
CA GLU A 318 -8.31 1.34 -0.69
C GLU A 318 -7.25 2.03 -1.56
N GLY A 319 -6.05 1.50 -1.60
CA GLY A 319 -4.93 2.17 -2.23
C GLY A 319 -4.48 3.44 -1.51
N GLY A 320 -3.79 4.32 -2.21
CA GLY A 320 -3.29 5.60 -1.69
C GLY A 320 -3.99 6.79 -2.35
N GLN A 321 -4.15 7.87 -1.59
CA GLN A 321 -4.61 9.16 -2.10
C GLN A 321 -3.85 10.28 -1.38
N LEU A 322 -3.38 11.27 -2.15
CA LEU A 322 -2.86 12.52 -1.62
C LEU A 322 -3.63 13.68 -2.24
N PRO A 323 -4.36 14.49 -1.44
CA PRO A 323 -5.11 15.63 -1.95
C PRO A 323 -4.21 16.63 -2.67
N GLY A 324 -4.69 17.22 -3.77
CA GLY A 324 -3.94 18.19 -4.57
C GLY A 324 -3.38 19.36 -3.77
N GLY A 325 -4.09 19.83 -2.75
CA GLY A 325 -3.61 20.87 -1.85
C GLY A 325 -2.34 20.52 -1.05
N LYS A 326 -1.99 19.23 -0.95
CA LYS A 326 -0.73 18.76 -0.36
C LYS A 326 0.37 18.54 -1.39
N VAL A 327 0.04 18.51 -2.68
CA VAL A 327 0.99 18.29 -3.78
C VAL A 327 1.63 19.62 -4.17
N ASN A 328 2.57 20.09 -3.36
CA ASN A 328 3.39 21.26 -3.67
C ASN A 328 4.53 20.90 -4.64
N GLY A 329 5.39 21.86 -5.01
CA GLY A 329 6.49 21.64 -5.94
C GLY A 329 7.47 20.52 -5.51
N LEU A 330 7.83 20.46 -4.22
CA LEU A 330 8.69 19.39 -3.70
C LEU A 330 8.03 18.02 -3.82
N ILE A 331 6.80 17.89 -3.35
CA ILE A 331 6.06 16.60 -3.38
C ILE A 331 5.82 16.14 -4.82
N ALA A 332 5.48 17.07 -5.71
CA ALA A 332 5.30 16.78 -7.14
C ALA A 332 6.61 16.27 -7.77
N LYS A 333 7.74 16.91 -7.47
CA LYS A 333 9.07 16.48 -7.94
C LYS A 333 9.40 15.07 -7.46
N LEU A 334 9.23 14.78 -6.16
CA LEU A 334 9.56 13.48 -5.58
C LEU A 334 8.65 12.34 -6.08
N ARG A 335 7.44 12.67 -6.50
CA ARG A 335 6.44 11.69 -6.98
C ARG A 335 6.29 11.66 -8.49
N TYR A 336 7.10 12.43 -9.20
CA TYR A 336 7.02 12.55 -10.66
C TYR A 336 5.59 12.88 -11.13
N ALA A 337 5.00 13.92 -10.54
CA ALA A 337 3.61 14.30 -10.73
C ALA A 337 3.46 15.82 -10.96
N VAL A 338 2.25 16.24 -11.34
CA VAL A 338 1.94 17.66 -11.56
C VAL A 338 1.53 18.33 -10.25
N PRO A 339 2.12 19.50 -9.89
CA PRO A 339 1.73 20.24 -8.68
C PRO A 339 0.23 20.60 -8.68
N GLY A 340 -0.40 20.52 -7.50
CA GLY A 340 -1.81 20.86 -7.32
C GLY A 340 -2.81 19.80 -7.77
N VAL A 341 -2.37 18.75 -8.45
CA VAL A 341 -3.22 17.65 -8.90
C VAL A 341 -3.28 16.55 -7.84
N THR A 342 -4.49 16.08 -7.52
CA THR A 342 -4.68 14.97 -6.58
C THR A 342 -4.04 13.69 -7.12
N LEU A 343 -3.21 13.06 -6.30
CA LEU A 343 -2.58 11.78 -6.64
C LEU A 343 -3.42 10.63 -6.14
N ILE A 344 -3.75 9.72 -7.06
CA ILE A 344 -4.51 8.50 -6.77
C ILE A 344 -3.63 7.30 -7.08
N SER A 345 -3.54 6.38 -6.13
CA SER A 345 -2.95 5.06 -6.33
C SER A 345 -4.05 4.04 -6.21
N PRO A 346 -4.46 3.39 -7.30
CA PRO A 346 -5.51 2.37 -7.24
C PRO A 346 -5.10 1.21 -6.32
N PRO A 347 -6.06 0.50 -5.69
CA PRO A 347 -5.77 -0.60 -4.79
C PRO A 347 -4.88 -1.68 -5.40
N PRO A 348 -5.14 -2.18 -6.62
CA PRO A 348 -4.29 -3.19 -7.22
C PRO A 348 -2.90 -2.67 -7.54
N HIS A 349 -1.88 -3.44 -7.19
CA HIS A 349 -0.56 -3.28 -7.77
C HIS A 349 -0.57 -3.99 -9.12
N HIS A 350 -0.28 -3.28 -10.20
CA HIS A 350 -0.40 -3.84 -11.55
C HIS A 350 0.70 -4.87 -11.91
N ASP A 351 1.63 -5.10 -11.00
CA ASP A 351 2.69 -6.11 -11.10
C ASP A 351 2.57 -7.20 -10.02
N ILE A 352 1.47 -7.24 -9.27
CA ILE A 352 1.23 -8.27 -8.24
C ILE A 352 -0.22 -8.76 -8.34
N TYR A 353 -0.42 -9.90 -8.97
CA TYR A 353 -1.71 -10.59 -9.07
C TYR A 353 -1.67 -11.98 -8.42
N SER A 354 -0.46 -12.47 -8.09
CA SER A 354 -0.22 -13.78 -7.47
C SER A 354 1.02 -13.74 -6.57
N ILE A 355 1.26 -14.82 -5.82
CA ILE A 355 2.49 -15.01 -5.03
C ILE A 355 3.72 -15.07 -5.96
N GLU A 356 3.58 -15.61 -7.15
CA GLU A 356 4.66 -15.71 -8.15
C GLU A 356 5.08 -14.32 -8.64
N ASP A 357 4.12 -13.43 -8.89
CA ASP A 357 4.41 -12.03 -9.24
C ASP A 357 5.11 -11.29 -8.09
N LEU A 358 4.65 -11.52 -6.85
CA LEU A 358 5.33 -10.96 -5.68
C LEU A 358 6.76 -11.52 -5.54
N SER A 359 6.96 -12.81 -5.82
CA SER A 359 8.29 -13.44 -5.85
C SER A 359 9.19 -12.78 -6.89
N GLN A 360 8.65 -12.46 -8.07
CA GLN A 360 9.38 -11.74 -9.11
C GLN A 360 9.77 -10.32 -8.64
N LEU A 361 8.87 -9.58 -7.99
CA LEU A 361 9.19 -8.26 -7.44
C LEU A 361 10.26 -8.35 -6.32
N ILE A 362 10.18 -9.34 -5.45
CA ILE A 362 11.21 -9.58 -4.41
C ILE A 362 12.56 -9.84 -5.07
N PHE A 363 12.59 -10.65 -6.12
CA PHE A 363 13.80 -10.93 -6.88
C PHE A 363 14.35 -9.65 -7.56
N ASP A 364 13.50 -8.88 -8.23
CA ASP A 364 13.88 -7.60 -8.82
C ASP A 364 14.58 -6.68 -7.81
N LEU A 365 13.99 -6.55 -6.60
CA LEU A 365 14.55 -5.72 -5.52
C LEU A 365 15.88 -6.26 -4.99
N LYS A 366 16.01 -7.57 -4.87
CA LYS A 366 17.28 -8.21 -4.47
C LYS A 366 18.37 -8.07 -5.53
N GLN A 367 18.00 -7.96 -6.80
CA GLN A 367 18.94 -7.70 -7.88
C GLN A 367 19.45 -6.24 -7.87
N VAL A 368 18.56 -5.26 -7.78
CA VAL A 368 18.98 -3.83 -7.79
C VAL A 368 19.78 -3.45 -6.56
N ASN A 369 19.45 -4.00 -5.38
CA ASN A 369 20.20 -3.78 -4.13
C ASN A 369 20.42 -5.08 -3.36
N PRO A 370 21.45 -5.87 -3.71
CA PRO A 370 21.71 -7.15 -3.06
C PRO A 370 22.12 -7.02 -1.58
N LYS A 371 22.44 -5.82 -1.11
CA LYS A 371 22.77 -5.57 0.31
C LYS A 371 21.55 -5.36 1.18
N ALA A 372 20.43 -4.86 0.64
CA ALA A 372 19.21 -4.61 1.38
C ALA A 372 18.46 -5.90 1.73
N LEU A 373 17.79 -5.90 2.87
CA LEU A 373 16.77 -6.88 3.19
C LEU A 373 15.49 -6.52 2.44
N VAL A 374 14.70 -7.52 2.03
CA VAL A 374 13.39 -7.29 1.41
C VAL A 374 12.29 -7.67 2.39
N SER A 375 11.47 -6.68 2.74
CA SER A 375 10.32 -6.80 3.62
C SER A 375 9.02 -6.78 2.82
N VAL A 376 8.02 -7.54 3.26
CA VAL A 376 6.66 -7.48 2.72
C VAL A 376 5.70 -7.11 3.84
N LYS A 377 4.96 -6.00 3.65
CA LYS A 377 3.93 -5.56 4.59
C LYS A 377 2.56 -6.07 4.18
N LEU A 378 1.99 -6.91 5.04
CA LEU A 378 0.67 -7.52 4.92
C LEU A 378 -0.30 -6.90 5.95
N VAL A 379 -1.59 -7.17 5.80
CA VAL A 379 -2.62 -6.78 6.76
C VAL A 379 -3.13 -7.98 7.55
N ALA A 380 -3.59 -7.74 8.77
CA ALA A 380 -4.00 -8.77 9.74
C ALA A 380 -5.37 -9.40 9.42
N GLU A 381 -5.69 -9.64 8.15
CA GLU A 381 -6.93 -10.30 7.73
C GLU A 381 -6.87 -11.81 7.95
N ALA A 382 -8.03 -12.48 8.00
CA ALA A 382 -8.11 -13.92 8.07
C ALA A 382 -7.43 -14.59 6.86
N GLY A 383 -6.60 -15.61 7.09
CA GLY A 383 -5.80 -16.26 6.05
C GLY A 383 -4.43 -15.61 5.81
N VAL A 384 -4.07 -14.56 6.54
CA VAL A 384 -2.76 -13.90 6.41
C VAL A 384 -1.60 -14.85 6.68
N GLY A 385 -1.77 -15.86 7.53
CA GLY A 385 -0.76 -16.89 7.78
C GLY A 385 -0.40 -17.68 6.52
N THR A 386 -1.39 -18.06 5.72
CA THR A 386 -1.16 -18.74 4.42
C THR A 386 -0.44 -17.83 3.43
N ILE A 387 -0.84 -16.55 3.36
CA ILE A 387 -0.17 -15.55 2.53
C ILE A 387 1.28 -15.37 2.99
N ALA A 388 1.52 -15.28 4.30
CA ALA A 388 2.87 -15.15 4.87
C ALA A 388 3.76 -16.37 4.56
N ALA A 389 3.21 -17.58 4.56
CA ALA A 389 3.93 -18.78 4.14
C ALA A 389 4.35 -18.69 2.67
N GLY A 390 3.46 -18.20 1.78
CA GLY A 390 3.80 -17.92 0.39
C GLY A 390 4.89 -16.87 0.25
N VAL A 391 4.81 -15.78 1.01
CA VAL A 391 5.81 -14.69 1.03
C VAL A 391 7.18 -15.18 1.53
N ALA A 392 7.22 -16.04 2.55
CA ALA A 392 8.47 -16.65 3.02
C ALA A 392 9.10 -17.57 1.95
N LYS A 393 8.27 -18.35 1.26
CA LYS A 393 8.72 -19.18 0.11
C LYS A 393 9.16 -18.35 -1.09
N ALA A 394 8.61 -17.12 -1.24
CA ALA A 394 9.02 -16.15 -2.24
C ALA A 394 10.32 -15.40 -1.88
N TYR A 395 11.04 -15.84 -0.84
CA TYR A 395 12.34 -15.34 -0.41
C TYR A 395 12.33 -13.93 0.22
N ALA A 396 11.23 -13.48 0.79
CA ALA A 396 11.24 -12.30 1.65
C ALA A 396 12.10 -12.55 2.90
N ASP A 397 12.77 -11.51 3.38
CA ASP A 397 13.61 -11.58 4.59
C ASP A 397 12.84 -11.18 5.85
N LEU A 398 11.78 -10.37 5.70
CA LEU A 398 10.95 -9.87 6.78
C LEU A 398 9.49 -9.74 6.33
N ILE A 399 8.57 -10.09 7.22
CA ILE A 399 7.13 -9.93 7.02
C ILE A 399 6.58 -9.02 8.11
N THR A 400 5.90 -7.94 7.73
CA THR A 400 5.22 -7.03 8.66
C THR A 400 3.72 -7.30 8.63
N ILE A 401 3.13 -7.61 9.80
CA ILE A 401 1.69 -7.79 9.98
C ILE A 401 1.11 -6.50 10.57
N SER A 402 0.27 -5.81 9.78
CA SER A 402 -0.28 -4.50 10.14
C SER A 402 -1.71 -4.61 10.63
N GLY A 403 -1.98 -4.08 11.83
CA GLY A 403 -3.31 -4.03 12.42
C GLY A 403 -4.13 -2.80 11.98
N TYR A 404 -5.42 -2.80 12.33
CA TYR A 404 -6.41 -1.79 11.93
C TYR A 404 -6.07 -0.35 12.34
N ASP A 405 -5.21 -0.12 13.31
CA ASP A 405 -4.75 1.23 13.70
C ASP A 405 -3.73 1.83 12.72
N GLY A 406 -3.17 1.02 11.81
CA GLY A 406 -2.15 1.44 10.86
C GLY A 406 -2.72 2.23 9.69
N GLY A 407 -2.35 3.52 9.56
CA GLY A 407 -2.73 4.35 8.42
C GLY A 407 -4.08 5.07 8.54
N THR A 408 -4.58 5.30 9.76
CA THR A 408 -5.88 5.95 10.01
C THR A 408 -5.92 7.46 9.74
N GLY A 409 -4.79 8.14 9.59
CA GLY A 409 -4.72 9.61 9.55
C GLY A 409 -5.54 10.29 8.45
N ALA A 410 -5.72 9.65 7.30
CA ALA A 410 -6.51 10.16 6.17
C ALA A 410 -7.56 9.15 5.68
N SER A 411 -7.89 8.15 6.49
CA SER A 411 -8.89 7.15 6.15
C SER A 411 -10.31 7.66 6.35
N PRO A 412 -11.28 7.25 5.51
CA PRO A 412 -12.70 7.51 5.74
C PRO A 412 -13.17 6.90 7.07
N LEU A 413 -14.19 7.49 7.69
CA LEU A 413 -14.73 7.00 8.95
C LEU A 413 -15.20 5.54 8.87
N THR A 414 -15.85 5.18 7.78
CA THR A 414 -16.32 3.81 7.54
C THR A 414 -15.17 2.81 7.50
N SER A 415 -14.03 3.17 6.94
CA SER A 415 -12.84 2.30 6.95
C SER A 415 -12.26 2.16 8.37
N ILE A 416 -12.13 3.26 9.10
CA ILE A 416 -11.61 3.24 10.49
C ILE A 416 -12.50 2.36 11.38
N LYS A 417 -13.81 2.37 11.14
CA LYS A 417 -14.78 1.67 11.98
C LYS A 417 -14.94 0.20 11.60
N TYR A 418 -14.86 -0.15 10.32
CA TYR A 418 -15.31 -1.45 9.81
C TYR A 418 -14.29 -2.24 9.00
N ALA A 419 -13.25 -1.60 8.46
CA ALA A 419 -12.21 -2.29 7.71
C ALA A 419 -10.98 -2.57 8.58
N GLY A 420 -10.22 -3.58 8.25
CA GLY A 420 -9.03 -3.99 8.99
C GLY A 420 -9.33 -4.83 10.24
N ALA A 421 -8.36 -5.63 10.62
CA ALA A 421 -8.43 -6.57 11.74
C ALA A 421 -7.35 -6.25 12.79
N PRO A 422 -7.52 -6.69 14.05
CA PRO A 422 -6.51 -6.55 15.09
C PRO A 422 -5.22 -7.29 14.71
N TRP A 423 -4.06 -6.66 14.94
CA TRP A 423 -2.78 -7.31 14.64
C TRP A 423 -2.54 -8.57 15.46
N GLU A 424 -3.13 -8.67 16.65
CA GLU A 424 -3.02 -9.83 17.54
C GLU A 424 -3.48 -11.12 16.85
N LEU A 425 -4.58 -11.05 16.10
CA LEU A 425 -5.10 -12.19 15.33
C LEU A 425 -4.18 -12.55 14.16
N GLY A 426 -3.78 -11.56 13.40
CA GLY A 426 -2.91 -11.79 12.22
C GLY A 426 -1.51 -12.24 12.60
N LEU A 427 -0.94 -11.70 13.67
CA LEU A 427 0.39 -12.06 14.15
C LEU A 427 0.42 -13.50 14.65
N ALA A 428 -0.53 -13.88 15.53
CA ALA A 428 -0.61 -15.24 16.07
C ALA A 428 -0.81 -16.27 14.94
N GLU A 429 -1.73 -16.00 14.01
CA GLU A 429 -1.96 -16.86 12.84
C GLU A 429 -0.69 -17.00 11.99
N THR A 430 0.00 -15.89 11.72
CA THR A 430 1.25 -15.90 10.93
C THR A 430 2.35 -16.69 11.62
N HIS A 431 2.58 -16.44 12.89
CA HIS A 431 3.60 -17.13 13.67
C HIS A 431 3.37 -18.64 13.71
N GLN A 432 2.15 -19.07 14.03
CA GLN A 432 1.76 -20.48 14.07
C GLN A 432 1.88 -21.16 12.70
N THR A 433 1.39 -20.50 11.65
CA THR A 433 1.46 -21.04 10.27
C THR A 433 2.90 -21.19 9.78
N LEU A 434 3.75 -20.18 10.01
CA LEU A 434 5.17 -20.26 9.62
C LEU A 434 5.91 -21.37 10.38
N ARG A 435 5.63 -21.56 11.68
CA ARG A 435 6.21 -22.65 12.47
C ARG A 435 5.75 -24.01 11.96
N GLY A 436 4.45 -24.19 11.77
CA GLY A 436 3.86 -25.44 11.28
C GLY A 436 4.35 -25.86 9.88
N ASN A 437 4.85 -24.92 9.08
CA ASN A 437 5.36 -25.15 7.73
C ASN A 437 6.89 -25.09 7.59
N ASP A 438 7.66 -25.10 8.69
CA ASP A 438 9.14 -25.02 8.70
C ASP A 438 9.71 -23.75 8.03
N LEU A 439 8.95 -22.66 8.10
CA LEU A 439 9.31 -21.38 7.47
C LEU A 439 9.73 -20.32 8.49
N ARG A 440 9.37 -20.50 9.78
CA ARG A 440 9.62 -19.47 10.79
C ARG A 440 11.09 -19.10 10.97
N GLY A 441 11.96 -20.06 10.88
CA GLY A 441 13.42 -19.87 10.95
C GLY A 441 14.02 -19.15 9.74
N LYS A 442 13.27 -18.93 8.65
CA LYS A 442 13.77 -18.33 7.40
C LYS A 442 13.41 -16.85 7.26
N VAL A 443 12.47 -16.34 8.05
CA VAL A 443 11.91 -14.99 7.89
C VAL A 443 11.65 -14.34 9.24
N ARG A 444 11.99 -13.05 9.36
CA ARG A 444 11.64 -12.24 10.52
C ARG A 444 10.18 -11.83 10.46
N VAL A 445 9.52 -11.76 11.62
CA VAL A 445 8.14 -11.30 11.73
C VAL A 445 8.10 -10.00 12.54
N GLN A 446 7.47 -9.00 11.98
CA GLN A 446 7.24 -7.70 12.59
C GLN A 446 5.74 -7.43 12.73
N THR A 447 5.35 -6.68 13.73
CA THR A 447 3.98 -6.13 13.79
C THR A 447 3.98 -4.62 13.93
N ASP A 448 2.95 -3.97 13.38
CA ASP A 448 2.62 -2.57 13.58
C ASP A 448 1.10 -2.36 13.72
N GLY A 449 0.71 -1.17 14.12
CA GLY A 449 -0.71 -0.81 14.30
C GLY A 449 -1.09 -0.60 15.75
N GLY A 450 -0.68 0.54 16.30
CA GLY A 450 -1.14 1.01 17.61
C GLY A 450 -0.31 0.59 18.81
N LEU A 451 0.95 0.21 18.64
CA LEU A 451 1.89 0.01 19.73
C LEU A 451 2.20 1.34 20.43
N LYS A 452 2.21 1.35 21.78
CA LYS A 452 2.29 2.56 22.61
C LYS A 452 3.30 2.45 23.77
N THR A 453 3.42 1.28 24.39
CA THR A 453 4.15 1.04 25.64
C THR A 453 5.09 -0.15 25.52
N GLY A 454 5.99 -0.33 26.48
CA GLY A 454 6.83 -1.52 26.59
C GLY A 454 6.00 -2.80 26.81
N LEU A 455 4.85 -2.70 27.48
CA LEU A 455 3.94 -3.83 27.67
C LEU A 455 3.33 -4.28 26.32
N ASP A 456 3.00 -3.35 25.42
CA ASP A 456 2.57 -3.69 24.04
C ASP A 456 3.66 -4.49 23.31
N VAL A 457 4.94 -4.09 23.45
CA VAL A 457 6.09 -4.79 22.86
C VAL A 457 6.19 -6.23 23.42
N ILE A 458 6.09 -6.39 24.73
CA ILE A 458 6.15 -7.68 25.42
C ILE A 458 5.05 -8.62 24.90
N LYS A 459 3.80 -8.16 24.88
CA LYS A 459 2.67 -8.97 24.38
C LYS A 459 2.82 -9.33 22.90
N ALA A 460 3.31 -8.41 22.08
CA ALA A 460 3.60 -8.67 20.68
C ALA A 460 4.73 -9.71 20.49
N ALA A 461 5.80 -9.63 21.29
CA ALA A 461 6.88 -10.63 21.26
C ALA A 461 6.37 -12.02 21.65
N ILE A 462 5.59 -12.12 22.72
CA ILE A 462 4.98 -13.38 23.15
C ILE A 462 4.11 -13.99 22.05
N LEU A 463 3.37 -13.18 21.30
CA LEU A 463 2.55 -13.63 20.15
C LEU A 463 3.37 -13.89 18.87
N GLY A 464 4.70 -13.69 18.90
CA GLY A 464 5.60 -14.10 17.83
C GLY A 464 6.33 -12.99 17.05
N ALA A 465 6.23 -11.73 17.44
CA ALA A 465 6.94 -10.64 16.77
C ALA A 465 8.41 -10.55 17.23
N GLU A 466 9.32 -10.31 16.28
CA GLU A 466 10.76 -10.05 16.54
C GLU A 466 11.14 -8.58 16.39
N SER A 467 10.28 -7.79 15.75
CA SER A 467 10.47 -6.38 15.47
C SER A 467 9.15 -5.64 15.59
N PHE A 468 9.18 -4.36 15.90
CA PHE A 468 8.02 -3.59 16.35
C PHE A 468 7.96 -2.24 15.65
N GLY A 469 6.83 -1.95 14.99
CA GLY A 469 6.61 -0.72 14.24
C GLY A 469 5.72 0.27 14.99
N PHE A 470 6.19 1.53 15.14
CA PHE A 470 5.46 2.59 15.84
C PHE A 470 5.08 3.72 14.90
N GLY A 471 3.80 4.07 14.84
CA GLY A 471 3.30 5.15 13.97
C GLY A 471 2.77 6.35 14.75
N THR A 472 1.60 6.23 15.38
CA THR A 472 0.89 7.34 16.02
C THR A 472 1.61 7.87 17.26
N ALA A 473 2.16 7.01 18.11
CA ALA A 473 2.81 7.45 19.35
C ALA A 473 4.02 8.38 19.11
N PRO A 474 4.97 8.08 18.18
CA PRO A 474 6.02 9.04 17.83
C PRO A 474 5.49 10.35 17.25
N MET A 475 4.36 10.34 16.52
CA MET A 475 3.73 11.57 16.03
C MET A 475 3.19 12.43 17.18
N ILE A 476 2.60 11.81 18.20
CA ILE A 476 2.15 12.50 19.41
C ILE A 476 3.35 13.08 20.16
N ALA A 477 4.43 12.34 20.27
CA ALA A 477 5.69 12.86 20.82
C ALA A 477 6.15 14.11 20.08
N LEU A 478 6.00 14.18 18.75
CA LEU A 478 6.31 15.36 17.92
C LEU A 478 5.25 16.49 17.99
N GLY A 479 4.26 16.40 18.86
CA GLY A 479 3.27 17.46 19.08
C GLY A 479 1.91 17.24 18.42
N CYS A 480 1.62 16.07 17.83
CA CYS A 480 0.30 15.76 17.31
C CYS A 480 -0.74 15.70 18.42
N LYS A 481 -1.84 16.46 18.29
CA LYS A 481 -2.96 16.49 19.24
C LYS A 481 -4.14 15.60 18.84
N TYR A 482 -3.93 14.67 17.90
CA TYR A 482 -4.93 13.71 17.45
C TYR A 482 -6.25 14.33 16.91
N LEU A 483 -6.15 15.47 16.22
CA LEU A 483 -7.29 16.26 15.77
C LEU A 483 -8.08 15.62 14.60
N ARG A 484 -7.58 14.57 13.99
CA ARG A 484 -8.22 13.84 12.87
C ARG A 484 -8.51 14.69 11.62
N ILE A 485 -7.74 15.75 11.39
CA ILE A 485 -7.85 16.64 10.21
C ILE A 485 -6.66 16.49 9.25
N CYS A 486 -5.92 15.40 9.33
CA CYS A 486 -4.69 15.17 8.55
C CYS A 486 -4.88 15.27 7.04
N HIS A 487 -6.07 14.92 6.53
CA HIS A 487 -6.41 14.96 5.10
C HIS A 487 -6.72 16.36 4.54
N LEU A 488 -6.94 17.36 5.41
CA LEU A 488 -7.40 18.68 4.98
C LEU A 488 -6.26 19.66 4.65
N ASN A 489 -4.99 19.25 4.77
CA ASN A 489 -3.82 20.14 4.68
C ASN A 489 -3.89 21.37 5.63
N ASN A 490 -4.62 21.23 6.72
CA ASN A 490 -4.92 22.28 7.69
C ASN A 490 -4.64 21.80 9.14
N CYS A 491 -3.54 21.05 9.32
CA CYS A 491 -3.15 20.55 10.64
C CYS A 491 -2.67 21.69 11.52
N ALA A 492 -3.41 22.01 12.59
CA ALA A 492 -3.12 23.11 13.51
C ALA A 492 -1.83 22.94 14.33
N THR A 493 -1.23 21.73 14.31
CA THR A 493 0.05 21.46 15.00
C THR A 493 1.26 21.40 14.07
N GLY A 494 1.08 21.68 12.77
CA GLY A 494 2.17 21.65 11.79
C GLY A 494 2.68 20.26 11.42
N VAL A 495 2.29 19.20 12.12
CA VAL A 495 2.83 17.83 11.94
C VAL A 495 2.42 17.22 10.61
N ALA A 496 1.14 17.35 10.18
CA ALA A 496 0.58 16.65 9.03
C ALA A 496 0.04 17.62 7.96
N THR A 497 0.80 18.65 7.64
CA THR A 497 0.44 19.67 6.64
C THR A 497 1.63 20.05 5.77
N GLN A 498 1.36 20.50 4.55
CA GLN A 498 2.34 21.11 3.65
C GLN A 498 2.25 22.64 3.65
N ASN A 499 1.32 23.22 4.43
CA ASN A 499 1.20 24.67 4.58
C ASN A 499 2.38 25.22 5.39
N GLU A 500 3.22 26.02 4.73
CA GLU A 500 4.46 26.55 5.28
C GLU A 500 4.22 27.41 6.52
N LYS A 501 3.16 28.24 6.53
CA LYS A 501 2.82 29.09 7.67
C LYS A 501 2.47 28.25 8.90
N LEU A 502 1.59 27.23 8.74
CA LEU A 502 1.22 26.35 9.85
C LEU A 502 2.41 25.55 10.37
N ARG A 503 3.33 25.13 9.51
CA ARG A 503 4.56 24.43 9.92
C ARG A 503 5.48 25.34 10.73
N LYS A 504 5.73 26.56 10.26
CA LYS A 504 6.60 27.54 10.95
C LYS A 504 6.03 28.01 12.28
N ASP A 505 4.72 28.26 12.35
CA ASP A 505 4.08 28.89 13.50
C ASP A 505 3.71 27.88 14.60
N HIS A 506 3.49 26.59 14.27
CA HIS A 506 2.87 25.65 15.20
C HIS A 506 3.61 24.31 15.38
N TYR A 507 4.60 23.98 14.55
CA TYR A 507 5.35 22.75 14.74
C TYR A 507 6.36 22.91 15.89
N ILE A 508 6.25 22.03 16.89
CA ILE A 508 7.08 22.07 18.11
C ILE A 508 8.00 20.86 18.26
N GLY A 509 7.87 19.86 17.36
CA GLY A 509 8.57 18.59 17.47
C GLY A 509 10.09 18.73 17.35
N THR A 510 10.83 18.02 18.17
CA THR A 510 12.30 17.93 18.11
C THR A 510 12.76 16.49 17.98
N VAL A 511 14.01 16.31 17.55
CA VAL A 511 14.67 14.99 17.49
C VAL A 511 14.72 14.35 18.87
N ASP A 512 15.04 15.14 19.90
CA ASP A 512 15.18 14.64 21.28
C ASP A 512 13.86 14.12 21.86
N MET A 513 12.71 14.71 21.51
CA MET A 513 11.40 14.18 21.92
C MET A 513 11.16 12.75 21.40
N VAL A 514 11.57 12.47 20.17
CA VAL A 514 11.45 11.13 19.58
C VAL A 514 12.44 10.17 20.23
N ILE A 515 13.69 10.63 20.47
CA ILE A 515 14.70 9.84 21.18
C ILE A 515 14.20 9.46 22.57
N ASN A 516 13.69 10.41 23.34
CA ASN A 516 13.12 10.17 24.66
C ASN A 516 12.00 9.12 24.62
N PHE A 517 11.07 9.27 23.67
CA PHE A 517 9.96 8.31 23.50
C PHE A 517 10.47 6.88 23.31
N PHE A 518 11.34 6.65 22.32
CA PHE A 518 11.80 5.28 22.03
C PHE A 518 12.72 4.73 23.13
N THR A 519 13.55 5.57 23.74
CA THR A 519 14.36 5.20 24.89
C THR A 519 13.49 4.72 26.06
N TYR A 520 12.44 5.46 26.36
CA TYR A 520 11.53 5.11 27.46
C TYR A 520 10.73 3.83 27.19
N VAL A 521 10.25 3.63 25.98
CA VAL A 521 9.62 2.36 25.58
C VAL A 521 10.60 1.20 25.71
N ALA A 522 11.86 1.37 25.34
CA ALA A 522 12.86 0.33 25.43
C ALA A 522 13.25 0.02 26.89
N GLU A 523 13.40 1.04 27.74
CA GLU A 523 13.63 0.86 29.18
C GLU A 523 12.47 0.14 29.85
N GLU A 524 11.23 0.54 29.55
CA GLU A 524 10.05 -0.15 30.06
C GLU A 524 9.98 -1.61 29.59
N THR A 525 10.37 -1.88 28.33
CA THR A 525 10.48 -3.25 27.82
C THR A 525 11.48 -4.08 28.62
N ARG A 526 12.64 -3.53 28.95
CA ARG A 526 13.65 -4.18 29.79
C ARG A 526 13.13 -4.46 31.20
N GLU A 527 12.41 -3.52 31.81
CA GLU A 527 11.78 -3.72 33.12
C GLU A 527 10.76 -4.86 33.11
N TRP A 528 9.97 -4.97 32.02
CA TRP A 528 9.04 -6.08 31.85
C TRP A 528 9.76 -7.41 31.65
N LEU A 529 10.87 -7.46 30.89
CA LEU A 529 11.69 -8.67 30.74
C LEU A 529 12.22 -9.12 32.12
N ALA A 530 12.70 -8.20 32.94
CA ALA A 530 13.16 -8.48 34.28
C ALA A 530 12.04 -9.07 35.16
N LYS A 531 10.83 -8.49 35.13
CA LYS A 531 9.64 -8.99 35.84
C LYS A 531 9.22 -10.39 35.38
N LEU A 532 9.43 -10.72 34.12
CA LEU A 532 9.13 -12.03 33.54
C LEU A 532 10.19 -13.09 33.82
N GLY A 533 11.37 -12.70 34.28
CA GLY A 533 12.51 -13.59 34.45
C GLY A 533 13.16 -14.02 33.13
N VAL A 534 13.01 -13.22 32.09
CA VAL A 534 13.53 -13.47 30.74
C VAL A 534 14.61 -12.44 30.41
N ARG A 535 15.77 -12.88 29.91
CA ARG A 535 16.94 -12.02 29.72
C ARG A 535 16.94 -11.23 28.42
N SER A 536 16.20 -11.68 27.40
CA SER A 536 16.15 -11.01 26.11
C SER A 536 14.79 -11.13 25.45
N LEU A 537 14.48 -10.21 24.51
CA LEU A 537 13.28 -10.32 23.68
C LEU A 537 13.30 -11.60 22.83
N GLU A 538 14.48 -12.06 22.42
CA GLU A 538 14.60 -13.30 21.63
C GLU A 538 14.12 -14.53 22.42
N GLU A 539 14.48 -14.63 23.71
CA GLU A 539 14.00 -15.70 24.59
C GLU A 539 12.48 -15.63 24.85
N LEU A 540 11.88 -14.43 24.66
CA LEU A 540 10.46 -14.21 24.89
C LEU A 540 9.58 -14.59 23.69
N ILE A 541 10.13 -14.60 22.48
CA ILE A 541 9.35 -14.78 21.25
C ILE A 541 8.61 -16.12 21.28
N GLY A 542 7.27 -16.04 21.12
CA GLY A 542 6.42 -17.20 21.05
C GLY A 542 6.14 -17.90 22.41
N ARG A 543 6.56 -17.32 23.55
CA ARG A 543 6.35 -17.84 24.89
C ARG A 543 4.92 -17.57 25.38
N THR A 544 3.93 -18.12 24.66
CA THR A 544 2.50 -17.94 25.00
C THR A 544 2.12 -18.51 26.37
N ASP A 545 2.94 -19.41 26.93
CA ASP A 545 2.83 -19.91 28.30
C ASP A 545 2.94 -18.81 29.37
N LEU A 546 3.51 -17.65 29.04
CA LEU A 546 3.64 -16.49 29.92
C LEU A 546 2.43 -15.56 29.89
N LEU A 547 1.37 -15.89 29.17
CA LEU A 547 0.10 -15.13 29.16
C LEU A 547 -1.02 -15.90 29.82
N ASP A 548 -1.79 -15.19 30.64
CA ASP A 548 -3.10 -15.63 31.13
C ASP A 548 -4.19 -14.83 30.45
N ILE A 549 -5.30 -15.46 30.06
CA ILE A 549 -6.50 -14.79 29.59
C ILE A 549 -7.27 -14.29 30.80
N LEU A 550 -7.51 -12.97 30.83
CA LEU A 550 -8.30 -12.36 31.92
C LEU A 550 -9.77 -12.73 31.81
N GLU A 551 -10.41 -12.94 32.96
CA GLU A 551 -11.87 -12.98 33.02
C GLU A 551 -12.43 -11.60 32.65
N GLY A 552 -13.34 -11.57 31.67
CA GLY A 552 -13.90 -10.31 31.18
C GLY A 552 -14.83 -9.64 32.21
N GLN A 553 -14.95 -8.33 32.11
CA GLN A 553 -15.83 -7.53 32.96
C GLN A 553 -17.29 -7.53 32.47
N THR A 554 -17.54 -7.82 31.21
CA THR A 554 -18.86 -7.90 30.60
C THR A 554 -19.16 -9.33 30.14
N ALA A 555 -20.43 -9.72 30.03
CA ALA A 555 -20.80 -11.04 29.53
C ALA A 555 -20.19 -11.39 28.18
N LYS A 556 -20.07 -10.42 27.27
CA LYS A 556 -19.43 -10.62 25.97
C LYS A 556 -17.93 -10.90 26.10
N GLN A 557 -17.23 -10.18 26.99
CA GLN A 557 -15.81 -10.41 27.24
C GLN A 557 -15.58 -11.78 27.88
N GLN A 558 -16.47 -12.20 28.81
CA GLN A 558 -16.40 -13.54 29.48
C GLN A 558 -16.60 -14.69 28.49
N HIS A 559 -17.37 -14.47 27.43
CA HIS A 559 -17.59 -15.46 26.37
C HIS A 559 -16.50 -15.46 25.30
N LEU A 560 -15.57 -14.49 25.31
CA LEU A 560 -14.54 -14.36 24.28
C LEU A 560 -13.47 -15.45 24.45
N ASP A 561 -13.37 -16.34 23.47
CA ASP A 561 -12.38 -17.40 23.43
C ASP A 561 -11.11 -16.93 22.70
N LEU A 562 -10.08 -16.62 23.47
CA LEU A 562 -8.77 -16.19 22.96
C LEU A 562 -7.73 -17.33 22.95
N THR A 563 -8.13 -18.54 23.32
CA THR A 563 -7.21 -19.71 23.35
C THR A 563 -6.56 -19.99 22.00
N PRO A 564 -7.22 -19.78 20.82
CA PRO A 564 -6.58 -19.99 19.52
C PRO A 564 -5.34 -19.12 19.27
N LEU A 565 -5.26 -17.96 19.92
CA LEU A 565 -4.10 -17.07 19.78
C LEU A 565 -2.87 -17.60 20.56
N LEU A 566 -3.10 -18.35 21.62
CA LEU A 566 -2.06 -18.89 22.50
C LEU A 566 -1.70 -20.33 22.19
N GLY A 567 -2.59 -21.05 21.49
CA GLY A 567 -2.44 -22.48 21.21
C GLY A 567 -1.35 -22.78 20.18
N SER A 568 -0.41 -23.65 20.56
CA SER A 568 0.61 -24.17 19.64
C SER A 568 0.81 -25.68 19.80
N ASP A 569 -0.10 -26.37 20.46
CA ASP A 569 0.00 -27.79 20.85
C ASP A 569 0.12 -28.73 19.64
N HIS A 570 -0.36 -28.31 18.49
CA HIS A 570 -0.26 -29.04 17.23
C HIS A 570 1.08 -28.83 16.50
N ILE A 571 1.96 -27.96 17.02
CA ILE A 571 3.26 -27.64 16.42
C ILE A 571 4.37 -28.22 17.31
N PRO A 572 5.28 -29.07 16.78
CA PRO A 572 6.39 -29.60 17.56
C PRO A 572 7.20 -28.49 18.25
N ALA A 573 7.58 -28.76 19.51
CA ALA A 573 8.25 -27.77 20.35
C ALA A 573 9.65 -27.37 19.86
N ASP A 574 10.31 -28.25 19.11
CA ASP A 574 11.63 -28.06 18.52
C ASP A 574 11.65 -27.13 17.28
N LYS A 575 10.47 -26.75 16.76
CA LYS A 575 10.37 -25.82 15.64
C LYS A 575 10.79 -24.40 16.06
N PRO A 576 11.56 -23.71 15.21
CA PRO A 576 12.04 -22.36 15.52
C PRO A 576 10.93 -21.39 15.92
N GLN A 577 11.17 -20.58 16.95
CA GLN A 577 10.28 -19.49 17.37
C GLN A 577 10.58 -18.17 16.69
N PHE A 578 11.80 -18.00 16.15
CA PHE A 578 12.28 -16.78 15.51
C PHE A 578 13.18 -17.09 14.32
N CYS A 579 13.55 -16.06 13.56
CA CYS A 579 14.40 -16.19 12.39
C CYS A 579 15.84 -16.57 12.77
N GLN A 580 16.36 -17.63 12.16
CA GLN A 580 17.69 -18.18 12.45
C GLN A 580 18.73 -17.84 11.36
N VAL A 581 18.31 -17.13 10.30
CA VAL A 581 19.18 -16.77 9.17
C VAL A 581 19.24 -15.26 9.01
N GLU A 582 20.37 -14.76 8.58
CA GLU A 582 20.51 -13.33 8.31
C GLU A 582 19.65 -12.90 7.14
N ARG A 583 19.56 -13.73 6.11
CA ARG A 583 18.80 -13.51 4.88
C ARG A 583 18.14 -14.79 4.40
N ASN A 584 17.07 -14.62 3.63
CA ASN A 584 16.41 -15.71 2.91
C ASN A 584 16.79 -15.65 1.41
N PRO A 585 17.88 -16.32 0.98
CA PRO A 585 18.43 -16.17 -0.36
C PRO A 585 17.57 -16.93 -1.39
N PRO A 586 17.28 -16.34 -2.56
CA PRO A 586 16.61 -17.03 -3.64
C PRO A 586 17.47 -18.17 -4.22
N PHE A 587 16.84 -19.16 -4.84
CA PHE A 587 17.53 -20.23 -5.55
C PHE A 587 18.26 -19.70 -6.80
N ASP A 588 17.63 -18.77 -7.52
CA ASP A 588 18.19 -18.06 -8.66
C ASP A 588 19.25 -17.05 -8.17
N LYS A 589 20.46 -17.19 -8.65
CA LYS A 589 21.59 -16.33 -8.27
C LYS A 589 21.83 -15.17 -9.23
N GLY A 590 21.06 -15.09 -10.33
CA GLY A 590 21.20 -14.04 -11.34
C GLY A 590 22.58 -14.06 -12.02
N LEU A 591 23.05 -15.23 -12.44
CA LEU A 591 24.42 -15.41 -12.97
C LEU A 591 24.73 -14.49 -14.14
N LEU A 592 23.79 -14.29 -15.08
CA LEU A 592 23.98 -13.37 -16.20
C LEU A 592 24.09 -11.91 -15.72
N ALA A 593 23.28 -11.53 -14.75
CA ALA A 593 23.28 -10.18 -14.19
C ALA A 593 24.62 -9.87 -13.46
N GLU A 594 25.18 -10.82 -12.70
CA GLU A 594 26.49 -10.67 -12.08
C GLU A 594 27.61 -10.60 -13.13
N LYS A 595 27.57 -11.44 -14.17
CA LYS A 595 28.51 -11.38 -15.29
C LYS A 595 28.50 -10.00 -15.97
N MET A 596 27.32 -9.40 -16.15
CA MET A 596 27.22 -8.05 -16.72
C MET A 596 27.91 -7.00 -15.84
N VAL A 597 27.76 -7.11 -14.51
CA VAL A 597 28.45 -6.21 -13.57
C VAL A 597 29.97 -6.37 -13.66
N ASP A 598 30.45 -7.62 -13.64
CA ASP A 598 31.90 -7.91 -13.71
C ASP A 598 32.50 -7.31 -14.99
N MET A 599 31.82 -7.49 -16.14
CA MET A 599 32.28 -6.97 -17.43
C MET A 599 32.29 -5.41 -17.46
N ALA A 600 31.32 -4.77 -16.79
CA ALA A 600 31.13 -3.32 -16.85
C ALA A 600 31.80 -2.56 -15.68
N THR A 601 32.33 -3.25 -14.67
CA THR A 601 32.84 -2.64 -13.43
C THR A 601 33.88 -1.54 -13.71
N SER A 602 34.84 -1.79 -14.61
CA SER A 602 35.86 -0.77 -14.98
C SER A 602 35.22 0.44 -15.64
N ALA A 603 34.28 0.21 -16.61
CA ALA A 603 33.60 1.29 -17.30
C ALA A 603 32.75 2.15 -16.34
N ILE A 604 32.08 1.53 -15.38
CA ILE A 604 31.32 2.25 -14.33
C ILE A 604 32.28 3.06 -13.44
N ASN A 605 33.42 2.47 -13.07
CA ASN A 605 34.38 3.14 -12.20
C ASN A 605 35.03 4.35 -12.85
N ASP A 606 35.43 4.23 -14.11
CA ASP A 606 36.18 5.21 -14.83
C ASP A 606 35.32 6.19 -15.65
N MET A 607 33.96 6.09 -15.57
CA MET A 607 33.04 6.86 -16.42
C MET A 607 33.40 6.74 -17.90
N SER A 608 33.70 5.53 -18.36
CA SER A 608 34.02 5.25 -19.76
C SER A 608 32.91 4.46 -20.44
N GLY A 609 32.66 4.71 -21.71
CA GLY A 609 31.72 3.91 -22.48
C GLY A 609 32.22 2.48 -22.73
N ALA A 610 31.28 1.55 -22.89
CA ALA A 610 31.58 0.15 -23.23
C ALA A 610 30.47 -0.47 -24.08
N ASP A 611 30.82 -1.47 -24.89
CA ASP A 611 29.86 -2.25 -25.70
C ASP A 611 30.13 -3.74 -25.53
N PHE A 612 29.09 -4.52 -25.18
CA PHE A 612 29.20 -5.95 -24.90
C PHE A 612 28.10 -6.71 -25.65
N ALA A 613 28.39 -7.98 -25.98
CA ALA A 613 27.43 -8.90 -26.60
C ALA A 613 27.26 -10.17 -25.75
N LEU A 614 26.03 -10.61 -25.54
CA LEU A 614 25.68 -11.74 -24.71
C LEU A 614 24.46 -12.47 -25.31
N ASP A 615 24.37 -13.77 -25.06
CA ASP A 615 23.12 -14.49 -25.27
C ASP A 615 22.25 -14.42 -24.02
N ILE A 616 20.91 -14.51 -24.21
CA ILE A 616 19.93 -14.46 -23.15
C ILE A 616 18.86 -15.52 -23.37
N CYS A 617 18.37 -16.09 -22.28
CA CYS A 617 17.23 -17.03 -22.32
C CYS A 617 16.13 -16.57 -21.36
N ASN A 618 14.93 -17.15 -21.48
CA ASN A 618 13.79 -16.74 -20.66
C ASN A 618 13.91 -17.06 -19.16
N CYS A 619 14.93 -17.81 -18.77
CA CYS A 619 15.29 -18.01 -17.37
C CYS A 619 16.10 -16.84 -16.80
N ASP A 620 16.69 -15.97 -17.63
CA ASP A 620 17.44 -14.80 -17.22
C ASP A 620 16.45 -13.67 -16.91
N ARG A 621 16.17 -13.50 -15.61
CA ARG A 621 15.18 -12.54 -15.10
C ARG A 621 15.86 -11.28 -14.56
N SER A 622 15.12 -10.17 -14.54
CA SER A 622 15.55 -8.88 -13.94
C SER A 622 16.88 -8.36 -14.52
N ILE A 623 17.16 -8.72 -15.79
CA ILE A 623 18.38 -8.30 -16.47
C ILE A 623 18.39 -6.78 -16.62
N GLY A 624 19.48 -6.15 -16.21
CA GLY A 624 19.63 -4.70 -16.11
C GLY A 624 19.52 -4.15 -14.70
N ALA A 625 18.76 -4.79 -13.78
CA ALA A 625 18.58 -4.29 -12.41
C ALA A 625 19.90 -4.27 -11.62
N ARG A 626 20.68 -5.34 -11.67
CA ARG A 626 21.90 -5.49 -10.89
C ARG A 626 22.94 -4.44 -11.27
N ILE A 627 23.19 -4.27 -12.56
CA ILE A 627 24.11 -3.25 -13.07
C ILE A 627 23.57 -1.82 -12.86
N SER A 628 22.27 -1.60 -13.00
CA SER A 628 21.63 -0.31 -12.72
C SER A 628 21.81 0.09 -11.25
N GLY A 629 21.75 -0.88 -10.34
CA GLY A 629 22.05 -0.65 -8.93
C GLY A 629 23.50 -0.18 -8.70
N GLU A 630 24.48 -0.76 -9.36
CA GLU A 630 25.88 -0.31 -9.25
C GLU A 630 26.10 1.08 -9.86
N ILE A 631 25.50 1.33 -11.03
CA ILE A 631 25.55 2.66 -11.68
C ILE A 631 24.90 3.70 -10.74
N ALA A 632 23.71 3.45 -10.24
CA ALA A 632 23.00 4.41 -9.39
C ALA A 632 23.70 4.66 -8.04
N ARG A 633 24.30 3.63 -7.45
CA ARG A 633 25.08 3.76 -6.20
C ARG A 633 26.26 4.72 -6.36
N LYS A 634 26.87 4.72 -7.54
CA LYS A 634 28.06 5.51 -7.82
C LYS A 634 27.75 6.87 -8.43
N HIS A 635 26.77 6.94 -9.30
CA HIS A 635 26.51 8.09 -10.16
C HIS A 635 25.08 8.67 -10.02
N GLY A 636 24.27 8.16 -9.07
CA GLY A 636 22.89 8.60 -8.88
C GLY A 636 21.98 8.30 -10.09
N ASN A 637 20.85 9.02 -10.18
CA ASN A 637 19.88 8.82 -11.26
C ASN A 637 20.40 9.27 -12.64
N GLN A 638 21.37 10.19 -12.71
CA GLN A 638 21.98 10.59 -13.99
C GLN A 638 22.81 9.45 -14.62
N GLY A 639 23.35 8.58 -13.78
CA GLY A 639 24.06 7.38 -14.17
C GLY A 639 25.22 7.66 -15.15
N MET A 640 25.26 6.89 -16.23
CA MET A 640 26.30 6.90 -17.26
C MET A 640 25.88 7.67 -18.53
N ALA A 641 24.97 8.65 -18.45
CA ALA A 641 24.42 9.34 -19.62
C ALA A 641 25.50 9.92 -20.57
N ASN A 642 26.60 10.42 -20.02
CA ASN A 642 27.72 10.98 -20.79
C ASN A 642 28.72 9.94 -21.33
N ALA A 643 28.67 8.71 -20.83
CA ALA A 643 29.56 7.60 -21.20
C ALA A 643 28.77 6.28 -21.22
N PRO A 644 27.85 6.10 -22.18
CA PRO A 644 26.89 5.00 -22.16
C PRO A 644 27.57 3.62 -22.20
N ILE A 645 26.98 2.70 -21.44
CA ILE A 645 27.30 1.27 -21.47
C ILE A 645 26.21 0.59 -22.29
N THR A 646 26.62 -0.16 -23.29
CA THR A 646 25.73 -0.88 -24.21
C THR A 646 25.87 -2.38 -24.06
N PHE A 647 24.75 -3.06 -23.92
CA PHE A 647 24.66 -4.52 -24.02
C PHE A 647 23.77 -4.92 -25.19
N ARG A 648 24.26 -5.86 -26.00
CA ARG A 648 23.54 -6.45 -27.14
C ARG A 648 23.24 -7.92 -26.83
N PHE A 649 21.95 -8.24 -26.84
CA PHE A 649 21.48 -9.59 -26.52
C PHE A 649 20.86 -10.28 -27.74
N LYS A 650 20.99 -11.62 -27.76
CA LYS A 650 20.25 -12.49 -28.68
C LYS A 650 19.51 -13.55 -27.90
N GLY A 651 18.22 -13.73 -28.17
CA GLY A 651 17.37 -14.73 -27.54
C GLY A 651 16.09 -14.17 -26.97
N THR A 652 15.48 -14.89 -26.05
CA THR A 652 14.27 -14.50 -25.34
C THR A 652 14.63 -14.06 -23.93
N ALA A 653 14.32 -12.81 -23.56
CA ALA A 653 14.53 -12.33 -22.20
C ALA A 653 13.40 -12.81 -21.26
N GLY A 654 13.75 -13.14 -20.04
CA GLY A 654 12.80 -13.46 -18.97
C GLY A 654 12.05 -12.24 -18.44
N GLN A 655 11.36 -12.41 -17.30
CA GLN A 655 10.60 -11.36 -16.64
C GLN A 655 11.48 -10.17 -16.27
N SER A 656 10.91 -8.96 -16.34
CA SER A 656 11.55 -7.71 -15.87
C SER A 656 12.84 -7.33 -16.61
N PHE A 657 12.94 -7.56 -17.93
CA PHE A 657 14.05 -7.07 -18.72
C PHE A 657 14.10 -5.54 -18.68
N GLY A 658 15.23 -4.96 -18.28
CA GLY A 658 15.37 -3.51 -18.15
C GLY A 658 14.66 -2.91 -16.92
N VAL A 659 14.27 -3.72 -15.93
CA VAL A 659 13.68 -3.18 -14.70
C VAL A 659 14.66 -2.25 -14.01
N TRP A 660 14.18 -1.05 -13.61
CA TRP A 660 14.96 0.05 -13.04
C TRP A 660 16.19 0.45 -13.86
N ASN A 661 16.12 0.34 -15.19
CA ASN A 661 17.22 0.70 -16.06
C ASN A 661 17.74 2.11 -15.78
N ALA A 662 19.04 2.23 -15.49
CA ALA A 662 19.67 3.49 -15.12
C ALA A 662 20.02 4.36 -16.33
N GLY A 663 20.25 5.66 -16.08
CA GLY A 663 20.74 6.57 -17.09
C GLY A 663 22.03 6.07 -17.76
N GLY A 664 22.08 6.10 -19.09
CA GLY A 664 23.24 5.67 -19.89
C GLY A 664 23.44 4.15 -20.02
N LEU A 665 22.55 3.32 -19.44
CA LEU A 665 22.53 1.89 -19.74
C LEU A 665 21.62 1.63 -20.95
N ASN A 666 22.23 1.18 -22.06
CA ASN A 666 21.53 0.84 -23.30
C ASN A 666 21.52 -0.66 -23.49
N MET A 667 20.34 -1.23 -23.69
CA MET A 667 20.18 -2.67 -23.92
C MET A 667 19.41 -2.90 -25.23
N TYR A 668 20.01 -3.66 -26.14
CA TYR A 668 19.44 -4.05 -27.43
C TYR A 668 19.20 -5.55 -27.40
N LEU A 669 17.97 -5.98 -27.70
CA LEU A 669 17.56 -7.37 -27.75
C LEU A 669 17.08 -7.74 -29.16
N GLU A 670 17.81 -8.63 -29.84
CA GLU A 670 17.35 -9.34 -31.03
C GLU A 670 16.61 -10.59 -30.57
N GLY A 671 15.28 -10.50 -30.46
CA GLY A 671 14.42 -11.53 -29.90
C GLY A 671 13.13 -10.96 -29.36
N ASP A 672 12.68 -11.50 -28.23
CA ASP A 672 11.47 -11.07 -27.52
C ASP A 672 11.69 -11.07 -26.00
N ALA A 673 10.80 -10.44 -25.25
CA ALA A 673 10.87 -10.36 -23.80
C ALA A 673 9.50 -10.60 -23.15
N ASN A 674 9.53 -11.16 -21.93
CA ASN A 674 8.33 -11.44 -21.15
C ASN A 674 7.74 -10.15 -20.52
N ASP A 675 6.97 -10.28 -19.43
CA ASP A 675 6.30 -9.16 -18.78
C ASP A 675 7.28 -8.20 -18.09
N TYR A 676 6.80 -7.00 -17.77
CA TYR A 676 7.48 -5.98 -16.96
C TYR A 676 8.73 -5.35 -17.61
N VAL A 677 8.87 -5.38 -18.92
CA VAL A 677 9.99 -4.71 -19.60
C VAL A 677 10.03 -3.23 -19.24
N GLY A 678 11.20 -2.76 -18.79
CA GLY A 678 11.41 -1.35 -18.44
C GLY A 678 10.61 -0.87 -17.24
N LYS A 679 10.05 -1.76 -16.41
CA LYS A 679 9.37 -1.37 -15.17
C LYS A 679 10.29 -0.51 -14.30
N GLY A 680 9.81 0.70 -13.95
CA GLY A 680 10.57 1.63 -13.10
C GLY A 680 11.86 2.17 -13.72
N MET A 681 12.07 2.02 -15.04
CA MET A 681 13.28 2.57 -15.65
C MET A 681 13.35 4.09 -15.45
N THR A 682 14.56 4.58 -15.25
CA THR A 682 14.81 6.02 -14.96
C THR A 682 15.57 6.71 -16.11
N GLY A 683 16.25 5.95 -16.95
CA GLY A 683 17.03 6.47 -18.06
C GLY A 683 17.52 5.38 -18.99
N GLY A 684 18.44 5.72 -19.87
CA GLY A 684 19.00 4.81 -20.86
C GLY A 684 18.00 4.42 -21.95
N LYS A 685 18.28 3.32 -22.63
CA LYS A 685 17.51 2.89 -23.80
C LYS A 685 17.30 1.38 -23.83
N LEU A 686 16.08 0.96 -24.11
CA LEU A 686 15.73 -0.43 -24.40
C LEU A 686 15.22 -0.52 -25.85
N VAL A 687 15.81 -1.40 -26.63
CA VAL A 687 15.40 -1.64 -28.03
C VAL A 687 15.19 -3.13 -28.21
N ILE A 688 13.98 -3.53 -28.59
CA ILE A 688 13.63 -4.92 -28.81
C ILE A 688 13.14 -5.09 -30.25
N VAL A 689 13.81 -5.97 -30.99
CA VAL A 689 13.53 -6.22 -32.40
C VAL A 689 13.43 -7.71 -32.67
N PRO A 690 12.59 -8.11 -33.67
CA PRO A 690 12.50 -9.52 -34.06
C PRO A 690 13.86 -10.08 -34.50
N PRO A 691 14.08 -11.40 -34.35
CA PRO A 691 15.25 -12.06 -34.93
C PRO A 691 15.35 -11.80 -36.43
N LYS A 692 16.57 -11.58 -36.91
CA LYS A 692 16.83 -11.35 -38.35
C LYS A 692 16.28 -12.49 -39.19
N GLY A 693 15.53 -12.15 -40.27
CA GLY A 693 14.90 -13.13 -41.14
C GLY A 693 13.52 -13.60 -40.67
N SER A 694 12.94 -13.00 -39.64
CA SER A 694 11.53 -13.24 -39.28
C SER A 694 10.60 -12.84 -40.46
N VAL A 695 9.60 -13.68 -40.70
CA VAL A 695 8.69 -13.52 -41.86
C VAL A 695 7.30 -12.97 -41.49
N TYR A 696 7.05 -12.75 -40.22
CA TYR A 696 5.78 -12.22 -39.74
C TYR A 696 5.74 -10.70 -39.72
N LYS A 697 4.54 -10.16 -39.80
CA LYS A 697 4.34 -8.71 -39.69
C LYS A 697 4.46 -8.31 -38.23
N THR A 698 5.34 -7.36 -37.92
CA THR A 698 5.66 -6.92 -36.57
C THR A 698 4.45 -6.30 -35.85
N GLN A 699 3.64 -5.49 -36.58
CA GLN A 699 2.44 -4.86 -36.02
C GLN A 699 1.32 -5.82 -35.63
N ASP A 700 1.41 -7.08 -36.05
CA ASP A 700 0.45 -8.16 -35.73
C ASP A 700 1.00 -9.18 -34.73
N SER A 701 2.22 -8.97 -34.22
CA SER A 701 2.95 -9.94 -33.42
C SER A 701 3.40 -9.34 -32.10
N ALA A 702 3.13 -10.03 -30.97
CA ALA A 702 3.60 -9.62 -29.65
C ALA A 702 5.11 -9.84 -29.53
N ILE A 703 5.84 -8.82 -29.08
CA ILE A 703 7.29 -8.87 -28.86
C ILE A 703 7.68 -8.63 -27.41
N ILE A 704 6.83 -7.95 -26.64
CA ILE A 704 6.97 -7.72 -25.21
C ILE A 704 5.64 -8.05 -24.50
N GLY A 705 5.73 -8.51 -23.27
CA GLY A 705 4.57 -8.93 -22.49
C GLY A 705 3.77 -7.80 -21.86
N ASN A 706 3.15 -8.08 -20.72
CA ASN A 706 2.23 -7.19 -20.01
C ASN A 706 2.97 -6.21 -19.08
N THR A 707 2.30 -5.13 -18.72
CA THR A 707 2.72 -4.16 -17.68
C THR A 707 4.14 -3.59 -17.92
N CYS A 708 4.54 -3.48 -19.18
CA CYS A 708 5.81 -2.89 -19.56
C CYS A 708 5.79 -1.36 -19.31
N LEU A 709 6.93 -0.79 -18.91
CA LEU A 709 7.11 0.61 -18.50
C LEU A 709 6.29 1.03 -17.25
N TYR A 710 5.81 0.08 -16.46
CA TYR A 710 5.07 0.41 -15.25
C TYR A 710 5.91 1.29 -14.31
N GLY A 711 5.42 2.52 -14.07
CA GLY A 711 6.09 3.47 -13.20
C GLY A 711 7.44 3.99 -13.69
N ALA A 712 7.72 3.90 -14.98
CA ALA A 712 8.94 4.45 -15.57
C ALA A 712 9.00 5.97 -15.38
N THR A 713 10.16 6.51 -14.98
CA THR A 713 10.38 7.94 -14.72
C THR A 713 11.21 8.65 -15.77
N GLY A 714 11.80 7.89 -16.69
CA GLY A 714 12.63 8.39 -17.79
C GLY A 714 13.11 7.28 -18.70
N GLY A 715 13.95 7.63 -19.67
CA GLY A 715 14.50 6.68 -20.63
C GLY A 715 13.64 6.48 -21.88
N LYS A 716 14.09 5.58 -22.75
CA LYS A 716 13.42 5.28 -24.03
C LYS A 716 13.21 3.79 -24.22
N LEU A 717 12.02 3.39 -24.66
CA LEU A 717 11.72 2.03 -25.10
C LEU A 717 11.21 2.03 -26.53
N PHE A 718 11.86 1.25 -27.39
CA PHE A 718 11.44 1.00 -28.77
C PHE A 718 11.26 -0.50 -28.97
N ALA A 719 10.05 -0.93 -29.33
CA ALA A 719 9.76 -2.32 -29.61
C ALA A 719 9.11 -2.49 -30.99
N ALA A 720 9.79 -3.24 -31.87
CA ALA A 720 9.29 -3.54 -33.20
C ALA A 720 8.32 -4.73 -33.12
N GLY A 721 7.13 -4.47 -32.62
CA GLY A 721 6.04 -5.38 -32.38
C GLY A 721 5.05 -4.83 -31.39
N THR A 722 4.06 -5.67 -31.01
CA THR A 722 3.02 -5.26 -30.06
C THR A 722 3.43 -5.54 -28.62
N ALA A 723 2.96 -4.70 -27.71
CA ALA A 723 3.01 -4.91 -26.27
C ALA A 723 1.70 -5.53 -25.75
N GLY A 724 1.76 -6.22 -24.64
CA GLY A 724 0.59 -6.78 -23.96
C GLY A 724 -0.28 -5.75 -23.23
N GLU A 725 -1.00 -6.22 -22.22
CA GLU A 725 -1.93 -5.43 -21.41
C GLU A 725 -1.19 -4.43 -20.51
N ARG A 726 -1.84 -3.31 -20.18
CA ARG A 726 -1.34 -2.32 -19.22
C ARG A 726 0.00 -1.68 -19.60
N PHE A 727 0.25 -1.49 -20.88
CA PHE A 727 1.45 -0.83 -21.36
C PHE A 727 1.52 0.61 -20.88
N ALA A 728 2.68 1.06 -20.39
CA ALA A 728 2.95 2.41 -19.89
C ALA A 728 2.03 2.89 -18.75
N VAL A 729 1.45 1.97 -17.97
CA VAL A 729 0.70 2.34 -16.76
C VAL A 729 1.61 3.11 -15.82
N ARG A 730 1.14 4.28 -15.32
CA ARG A 730 1.92 5.16 -14.44
C ARG A 730 3.26 5.63 -15.01
N ASN A 731 3.42 5.61 -16.34
CA ASN A 731 4.57 6.27 -16.93
C ASN A 731 4.57 7.76 -16.55
N SER A 732 5.70 8.25 -16.07
CA SER A 732 5.85 9.64 -15.64
C SER A 732 6.96 10.40 -16.38
N GLY A 733 7.71 9.74 -17.29
CA GLY A 733 8.78 10.41 -17.99
C GLY A 733 9.40 9.63 -19.16
N ALA A 734 9.12 8.32 -19.27
CA ALA A 734 9.68 7.55 -20.38
C ALA A 734 9.02 7.90 -21.73
N HIS A 735 9.82 7.81 -22.79
CA HIS A 735 9.42 7.99 -24.19
C HIS A 735 9.41 6.64 -24.88
N THR A 736 8.32 6.29 -25.56
CA THR A 736 8.20 4.95 -26.13
C THR A 736 7.45 4.90 -27.44
N VAL A 737 7.84 3.94 -28.29
CA VAL A 737 7.15 3.60 -29.53
C VAL A 737 6.95 2.09 -29.57
N VAL A 738 5.71 1.64 -29.79
CA VAL A 738 5.32 0.26 -30.02
C VAL A 738 4.32 0.15 -31.17
N GLU A 739 4.19 -1.04 -31.77
CA GLU A 739 3.34 -1.21 -32.95
C GLU A 739 1.91 -1.65 -32.62
N GLY A 740 1.58 -1.82 -31.35
CA GLY A 740 0.24 -2.10 -30.84
C GLY A 740 0.27 -2.35 -29.33
N THR A 741 -0.90 -2.32 -28.69
CA THR A 741 -1.04 -2.55 -27.24
C THR A 741 -2.34 -3.26 -26.90
N GLY A 742 -2.38 -3.95 -25.75
CA GLY A 742 -3.60 -4.48 -25.16
C GLY A 742 -4.42 -3.43 -24.40
N ASP A 743 -5.28 -3.87 -23.50
CA ASP A 743 -6.17 -3.02 -22.70
C ASP A 743 -5.40 -2.19 -21.68
N HIS A 744 -6.00 -1.07 -21.20
CA HIS A 744 -5.47 -0.21 -20.13
C HIS A 744 -4.13 0.48 -20.45
N CYS A 745 -3.79 0.68 -21.71
CA CYS A 745 -2.61 1.44 -22.10
C CYS A 745 -2.66 2.88 -21.55
N CYS A 746 -1.54 3.41 -21.04
CA CYS A 746 -1.42 4.75 -20.44
C CYS A 746 -2.32 5.00 -19.21
N GLU A 747 -2.80 3.95 -18.54
CA GLU A 747 -3.62 4.10 -17.33
C GLU A 747 -2.82 4.81 -16.22
N TYR A 748 -3.41 5.86 -15.61
CA TYR A 748 -2.76 6.70 -14.57
C TYR A 748 -1.42 7.33 -14.99
N MET A 749 -1.14 7.50 -16.27
CA MET A 749 0.07 8.16 -16.76
C MET A 749 0.13 9.61 -16.26
N THR A 750 1.32 10.08 -15.84
CA THR A 750 1.54 11.42 -15.29
C THR A 750 2.56 12.25 -16.05
N GLY A 751 3.27 11.67 -17.03
CA GLY A 751 4.28 12.36 -17.83
C GLY A 751 4.86 11.48 -18.94
N GLY A 752 5.83 12.00 -19.67
CA GLY A 752 6.41 11.31 -20.83
C GLY A 752 5.50 11.29 -22.05
N PHE A 753 5.83 10.49 -23.06
CA PHE A 753 4.93 10.26 -24.18
C PHE A 753 4.95 8.80 -24.65
N VAL A 754 3.84 8.37 -25.25
CA VAL A 754 3.64 7.04 -25.80
C VAL A 754 3.21 7.18 -27.27
N CYS A 755 3.82 6.42 -28.18
CA CYS A 755 3.39 6.33 -29.57
C CYS A 755 3.01 4.88 -29.90
N VAL A 756 1.75 4.66 -30.26
CA VAL A 756 1.21 3.36 -30.66
C VAL A 756 0.91 3.41 -32.17
N LEU A 757 1.65 2.60 -32.93
CA LEU A 757 1.59 2.56 -34.40
C LEU A 757 0.57 1.55 -34.95
N GLY A 758 -0.40 1.14 -34.12
CA GLY A 758 -1.40 0.15 -34.53
C GLY A 758 -2.54 0.05 -33.53
N LYS A 759 -3.10 -1.17 -33.40
CA LYS A 759 -4.27 -1.42 -32.57
C LYS A 759 -4.01 -1.20 -31.08
N THR A 760 -5.03 -0.71 -30.38
CA THR A 760 -5.06 -0.63 -28.91
C THR A 760 -6.22 -1.46 -28.36
N GLY A 761 -6.11 -1.87 -27.10
CA GLY A 761 -7.25 -2.39 -26.33
C GLY A 761 -8.16 -1.30 -25.77
N TYR A 762 -9.05 -1.67 -24.87
CA TYR A 762 -10.02 -0.79 -24.21
C TYR A 762 -9.42 -0.03 -23.02
N ASN A 763 -10.18 0.97 -22.51
CA ASN A 763 -9.79 1.82 -21.37
C ASN A 763 -8.47 2.58 -21.56
N PHE A 764 -8.11 2.92 -22.78
CA PHE A 764 -6.91 3.71 -23.07
C PHE A 764 -6.94 5.05 -22.32
N GLY A 765 -5.87 5.39 -21.62
CA GLY A 765 -5.74 6.66 -20.90
C GLY A 765 -6.61 6.83 -19.67
N SER A 766 -7.19 5.75 -19.11
CA SER A 766 -7.98 5.81 -17.89
C SER A 766 -7.17 6.43 -16.75
N GLY A 767 -7.73 7.46 -16.09
CA GLY A 767 -7.06 8.13 -14.96
C GLY A 767 -5.78 8.93 -15.34
N MET A 768 -5.48 9.13 -16.59
CA MET A 768 -4.30 9.87 -17.06
C MET A 768 -4.39 11.35 -16.70
N THR A 769 -3.34 11.88 -16.04
CA THR A 769 -3.29 13.28 -15.56
C THR A 769 -2.15 14.10 -16.14
N GLY A 770 -1.20 13.48 -16.83
CA GLY A 770 -0.07 14.18 -17.46
C GLY A 770 0.52 13.36 -18.62
N GLY A 771 1.45 13.95 -19.35
CA GLY A 771 1.97 13.38 -20.59
C GLY A 771 0.96 13.40 -21.73
N PHE A 772 1.28 12.72 -22.84
CA PHE A 772 0.38 12.58 -24.00
C PHE A 772 0.71 11.31 -24.79
N ALA A 773 -0.20 10.90 -25.67
CA ALA A 773 0.05 9.77 -26.56
C ALA A 773 -0.36 10.07 -28.01
N TYR A 774 0.38 9.47 -28.96
CA TYR A 774 -0.04 9.34 -30.34
C TYR A 774 -0.57 7.94 -30.59
N VAL A 775 -1.70 7.81 -31.25
CA VAL A 775 -2.31 6.52 -31.57
C VAL A 775 -2.72 6.52 -33.07
N LEU A 776 -2.22 5.54 -33.81
CA LEU A 776 -2.63 5.29 -35.20
C LEU A 776 -3.91 4.43 -35.20
N ASP A 777 -5.01 5.04 -35.56
CA ASP A 777 -6.34 4.43 -35.65
C ASP A 777 -6.59 3.91 -37.09
N GLN A 778 -6.22 2.67 -37.35
CA GLN A 778 -6.34 2.06 -38.65
C GLN A 778 -7.76 1.64 -39.01
N ASP A 779 -8.54 1.20 -38.03
CA ASP A 779 -9.89 0.63 -38.17
C ASP A 779 -11.02 1.61 -37.78
N ASN A 780 -10.69 2.84 -37.43
CA ASN A 780 -11.59 3.89 -36.95
C ASN A 780 -12.42 3.52 -35.72
N THR A 781 -11.87 2.67 -34.83
CA THR A 781 -12.53 2.21 -33.59
C THR A 781 -11.94 2.83 -32.33
N PHE A 782 -10.86 3.59 -32.42
CA PHE A 782 -10.14 4.10 -31.25
C PHE A 782 -11.01 4.98 -30.35
N VAL A 783 -11.95 5.75 -30.92
CA VAL A 783 -12.87 6.61 -30.13
C VAL A 783 -13.65 5.83 -29.07
N ASP A 784 -14.04 4.59 -29.40
CA ASP A 784 -14.79 3.70 -28.48
C ASP A 784 -13.88 2.98 -27.46
N ARG A 785 -12.56 3.05 -27.64
CA ARG A 785 -11.58 2.39 -26.78
C ARG A 785 -10.96 3.32 -25.75
N VAL A 786 -11.10 4.64 -25.90
CA VAL A 786 -10.56 5.64 -24.98
C VAL A 786 -11.48 5.84 -23.79
N ASN A 787 -10.89 5.98 -22.60
CA ASN A 787 -11.63 6.41 -21.44
C ASN A 787 -11.72 7.94 -21.37
N HIS A 788 -12.85 8.50 -21.81
CA HIS A 788 -13.08 9.95 -21.92
C HIS A 788 -13.29 10.70 -20.60
N GLU A 789 -13.12 10.07 -19.45
CA GLU A 789 -13.35 10.73 -18.16
C GLU A 789 -12.39 11.90 -17.94
N LEU A 790 -11.09 11.67 -18.04
CA LEU A 790 -10.04 12.67 -17.79
C LEU A 790 -9.26 13.09 -19.02
N VAL A 791 -9.39 12.38 -20.14
CA VAL A 791 -8.66 12.67 -21.37
C VAL A 791 -9.56 13.15 -22.50
N GLU A 792 -8.98 13.86 -23.43
CA GLU A 792 -9.58 14.21 -24.70
C GLU A 792 -8.68 13.78 -25.87
N ILE A 793 -9.27 13.55 -27.01
CA ILE A 793 -8.58 13.17 -28.24
C ILE A 793 -8.81 14.20 -29.35
N GLN A 794 -7.81 14.44 -30.15
CA GLN A 794 -7.93 15.32 -31.33
C GLN A 794 -7.05 14.81 -32.46
N ARG A 795 -7.48 15.07 -33.71
CA ARG A 795 -6.69 14.70 -34.90
C ARG A 795 -5.47 15.62 -35.04
N ILE A 796 -4.37 15.08 -35.57
CA ILE A 796 -3.12 15.82 -35.74
C ILE A 796 -3.09 16.60 -37.08
N SER A 797 -4.12 16.52 -37.88
CA SER A 797 -4.17 17.04 -39.27
C SER A 797 -4.47 18.54 -39.40
N GLY A 798 -4.70 19.30 -38.31
CA GLY A 798 -4.99 20.74 -38.36
C GLY A 798 -3.75 21.63 -38.35
N GLU A 799 -3.81 22.85 -38.85
CA GLU A 799 -2.71 23.85 -38.83
C GLU A 799 -2.15 24.11 -37.43
N ALA A 800 -3.02 24.13 -36.39
CA ALA A 800 -2.62 24.29 -35.00
C ALA A 800 -1.77 23.13 -34.44
N MET A 801 -1.67 22.03 -35.21
CA MET A 801 -1.00 20.79 -34.81
C MET A 801 0.35 20.57 -35.48
N GLU A 802 0.87 21.57 -36.26
CA GLU A 802 2.14 21.45 -37.01
C GLU A 802 3.33 21.07 -36.11
N ALA A 803 3.39 21.63 -34.91
CA ALA A 803 4.43 21.29 -33.94
C ALA A 803 4.38 19.80 -33.52
N TYR A 804 3.17 19.25 -33.40
CA TYR A 804 2.96 17.84 -33.07
C TYR A 804 3.26 16.92 -34.25
N ARG A 805 2.92 17.36 -35.49
CA ARG A 805 3.28 16.66 -36.72
C ARG A 805 4.80 16.55 -36.84
N SER A 806 5.52 17.66 -36.70
CA SER A 806 6.98 17.69 -36.74
C SER A 806 7.61 16.87 -35.63
N HIS A 807 6.97 16.80 -34.43
CA HIS A 807 7.42 15.96 -33.34
C HIS A 807 7.20 14.48 -33.68
N LEU A 808 6.01 14.09 -34.17
CA LEU A 808 5.72 12.73 -34.60
C LEU A 808 6.68 12.23 -35.66
N GLN A 809 6.99 13.06 -36.69
CA GLN A 809 7.97 12.68 -37.69
C GLN A 809 9.33 12.34 -37.08
N ARG A 810 9.86 13.18 -36.19
CA ARG A 810 11.14 12.89 -35.48
C ARG A 810 11.08 11.62 -34.65
N VAL A 811 9.95 11.34 -34.01
CA VAL A 811 9.75 10.13 -33.22
C VAL A 811 9.80 8.90 -34.15
N LEU A 812 9.14 8.95 -35.30
CA LEU A 812 9.16 7.86 -36.27
C LEU A 812 10.56 7.66 -36.87
N ASP A 813 11.24 8.75 -37.23
CA ASP A 813 12.60 8.68 -37.74
C ASP A 813 13.58 8.05 -36.73
N GLU A 814 13.48 8.44 -35.43
CA GLU A 814 14.28 7.84 -34.39
C GLU A 814 13.95 6.36 -34.20
N TYR A 815 12.64 6.02 -34.21
CA TYR A 815 12.18 4.64 -34.05
C TYR A 815 12.73 3.75 -35.17
N VAL A 816 12.64 4.18 -36.42
CA VAL A 816 13.17 3.44 -37.58
C VAL A 816 14.69 3.29 -37.48
N ALA A 817 15.39 4.35 -37.10
CA ALA A 817 16.84 4.29 -36.90
C ALA A 817 17.29 3.30 -35.83
N GLN A 818 16.48 3.06 -34.79
CA GLN A 818 16.81 2.14 -33.71
C GLN A 818 16.38 0.70 -33.99
N THR A 819 15.26 0.51 -34.70
CA THR A 819 14.61 -0.81 -34.83
C THR A 819 14.70 -1.43 -36.21
N ASP A 820 14.94 -0.62 -37.22
CA ASP A 820 14.86 -1.00 -38.66
C ASP A 820 13.48 -1.59 -39.05
N SER A 821 12.40 -1.20 -38.35
CA SER A 821 11.04 -1.68 -38.58
C SER A 821 10.55 -1.29 -39.96
N GLU A 822 10.11 -2.24 -40.77
CA GLU A 822 9.48 -1.99 -42.07
C GLU A 822 8.18 -1.21 -41.92
N TRP A 823 7.35 -1.52 -40.93
CA TRP A 823 6.12 -0.80 -40.61
C TRP A 823 6.40 0.64 -40.21
N GLY A 824 7.37 0.84 -39.32
CA GLY A 824 7.82 2.18 -38.91
C GLY A 824 8.33 2.99 -40.10
N ARG A 825 9.13 2.40 -40.97
CA ARG A 825 9.65 3.04 -42.15
C ARG A 825 8.54 3.46 -43.13
N ASN A 826 7.60 2.57 -43.42
CA ASN A 826 6.43 2.89 -44.25
C ASN A 826 5.65 4.09 -43.70
N LEU A 827 5.46 4.16 -42.37
CA LEU A 827 4.77 5.28 -41.75
C LEU A 827 5.58 6.58 -41.78
N ALA A 828 6.90 6.52 -41.61
CA ALA A 828 7.77 7.70 -41.61
C ALA A 828 7.87 8.32 -43.02
N GLU A 829 7.99 7.47 -44.05
CA GLU A 829 8.08 7.90 -45.45
C GLU A 829 6.77 8.43 -46.02
N ASN A 830 5.63 7.94 -45.52
CA ASN A 830 4.29 8.29 -46.03
C ASN A 830 3.42 8.95 -44.93
N LEU A 831 4.03 9.70 -44.01
CA LEU A 831 3.31 10.23 -42.84
C LEU A 831 2.08 11.07 -43.22
N ASP A 832 2.14 11.84 -44.30
CA ASP A 832 1.03 12.67 -44.77
C ASP A 832 -0.24 11.90 -45.08
N ASP A 833 -0.10 10.69 -45.62
CA ASP A 833 -1.23 9.79 -45.91
C ASP A 833 -1.90 9.23 -44.67
N TYR A 834 -1.14 9.09 -43.58
CA TYR A 834 -1.60 8.57 -42.30
C TYR A 834 -2.03 9.64 -41.31
N LEU A 835 -1.67 10.92 -41.48
CA LEU A 835 -1.95 12.01 -40.49
C LEU A 835 -3.41 12.08 -40.05
N ARG A 836 -4.35 11.87 -40.99
CA ARG A 836 -5.79 11.89 -40.71
C ARG A 836 -6.25 10.72 -39.83
N ARG A 837 -5.42 9.69 -39.66
CA ARG A 837 -5.69 8.51 -38.83
C ARG A 837 -5.02 8.60 -37.46
N PHE A 838 -4.08 9.54 -37.27
CA PHE A 838 -3.44 9.73 -35.97
C PHE A 838 -4.31 10.57 -35.03
N TRP A 839 -4.44 10.07 -33.82
CA TRP A 839 -4.98 10.80 -32.67
C TRP A 839 -3.88 11.26 -31.74
N LEU A 840 -4.00 12.47 -31.21
CA LEU A 840 -3.33 12.94 -30.03
C LEU A 840 -4.27 12.71 -28.85
N VAL A 841 -3.83 11.98 -27.83
CA VAL A 841 -4.52 11.78 -26.55
C VAL A 841 -3.83 12.62 -25.49
N LYS A 842 -4.57 13.46 -24.78
CA LYS A 842 -4.02 14.29 -23.71
C LYS A 842 -5.01 14.47 -22.55
N PRO A 843 -4.54 14.78 -21.32
CA PRO A 843 -5.42 15.19 -20.24
C PRO A 843 -6.23 16.44 -20.62
N LYS A 844 -7.52 16.47 -20.23
CA LYS A 844 -8.40 17.65 -20.45
C LYS A 844 -7.82 18.92 -19.87
N ALA A 845 -7.18 18.83 -18.71
CA ALA A 845 -6.55 19.95 -18.00
C ALA A 845 -5.24 20.44 -18.62
N ALA A 846 -4.62 19.68 -19.56
CA ALA A 846 -3.33 20.02 -20.13
C ALA A 846 -3.45 21.00 -21.32
N ASN A 847 -2.58 22.01 -21.33
CA ASN A 847 -2.50 22.94 -22.46
C ASN A 847 -1.57 22.37 -23.55
N LEU A 848 -2.02 22.41 -24.81
CA LEU A 848 -1.24 21.96 -25.97
C LEU A 848 0.16 22.58 -26.03
N LYS A 849 0.29 23.86 -25.75
CA LYS A 849 1.59 24.56 -25.84
C LYS A 849 2.62 24.04 -24.81
N SER A 850 2.17 23.57 -23.68
CA SER A 850 3.06 23.10 -22.60
C SER A 850 3.46 21.63 -22.71
N LEU A 851 2.68 20.80 -23.43
CA LEU A 851 2.96 19.35 -23.51
C LEU A 851 4.29 19.04 -24.24
N LEU A 852 4.54 19.67 -25.40
CA LEU A 852 5.80 19.45 -26.12
C LEU A 852 7.03 20.05 -25.40
N SER A 853 6.84 21.11 -24.60
CA SER A 853 7.93 21.66 -23.79
C SER A 853 8.31 20.76 -22.64
N SER A 854 7.35 20.00 -22.07
CA SER A 854 7.62 19.04 -21.01
C SER A 854 8.47 17.85 -21.48
N THR A 855 8.41 17.48 -22.77
CA THR A 855 9.26 16.43 -23.35
C THR A 855 10.71 16.89 -23.58
N ARG A 856 10.95 18.21 -23.72
CA ARG A 856 12.29 18.79 -23.87
C ARG A 856 13.02 18.97 -22.53
N ALA A 857 12.29 19.05 -21.44
CA ALA A 857 12.86 19.30 -20.11
C ALA A 857 13.51 18.06 -19.46
N ASN A 858 13.42 16.89 -20.08
CA ASN A 858 14.08 15.65 -19.64
C ASN A 858 14.89 15.03 -20.79
N PRO A 859 16.05 15.58 -21.15
CA PRO A 859 16.93 15.01 -22.20
C PRO A 859 17.83 13.88 -21.65
N GLN A 860 17.41 13.14 -20.60
CA GLN A 860 18.23 12.06 -20.00
C GLN A 860 17.81 10.66 -20.42
#